data_01a7143ea46bb6ecba08e9448c919041
#
_entry.id   01a7143ea46bb6ecba08e9448c919041
#
_cell.length_a   1.000
_cell.length_b   1.000
_cell.length_c   1.000
_cell.angle_alpha   90.00
_cell.angle_beta   90.00
_cell.angle_gamma   90.00
#
_symmetry.space_group_name_H-M   'P 1'
#
loop_
_entity.id
_entity.type
_entity.pdbx_description
1 polymer ?
#
loop_
_entity_poly.entity_id
_entity_poly.type
_entity_poly.pdbx_seq_one_letter_code
_entity_poly.pdbx_strand_id
1 'polypeptide(L)'
;MEVKYTVSIIIPVYNVEEYLEKCLDSMVHQTMDKSKMEVLLIDDGSSDGSPEICDRYAKEYDIFKVFHNKNGGVSTARNFGIDKAQGKYIMFIDSDDYLSHNSVKDITHFFDKHFDEVDLVTYNQKIDKNEKISQSKHFRYRYIKESGVYDLNDPEYMYFAQTHMNICVKNRFENNFKFDESMIIHEDQKFILTNLAAKGKIGFCKPATYYYLKNAGSATNQRIHPYYIFEKTMALWEKFLAGDSIPKYVQVFFLHDFNWKLRADLLWPYQYDGEEFEKARNRIFALLKKIDDDVIIGFPGMAKAHKVYIFQIKYGNKVKIVAEDGGYSLTLNGESLFDFENIEVYVTRFHIKDGLLTMIGVIKCLACNFTDDIKLKAEFIGEGGSTCEELPLKKSSLSLFASKTETNNFKMFVIKRKIDDISKIKFSTFLLGKEYDIRFTFPPTSPFSRALKRLSYVCDGVHVACKKNTIKIKKASAFSSVYHTLRGIRFAPKIGYRNTLTRIMSPHFRKGKKIWLYCDSSKTVKDNAYYQFLHDIKKDDGVLRYYVYNPEADIDGWFDDSVKANLLPYGSFNHRLYALSADKIITSFYGLRDILSYPYGAMKYFADLMNFDVIYLQHGVLHATLPTMYSLDRMILDKEVISTNFERENLKENYCFDDRFLIESGMPRYDHIDKTKEAEKKILFAPSWRKFLVKPDAGSWLPNEKAFLNSDFYKNIQAFLSSPKLKKLLEETGYVLDFKPHPNFRMYDDLFKVNGTTVRIADKTVDEFSYSIFITDFSSFVFDFIYLKRPVLYFMPDMNLFKAGLNHYRSLDVPFDNAYGELALTADKAIEDIAALIHNNCVPEQKYVDKMNGLFIDVKDHEEALYNSLMQDE
;
A
#
# COMPACT_ATOMS: atom_id res chain seq x y z
N MET A 1 -50.53 -5.69 -5.45
CA MET A 1 -50.21 -6.89 -6.27
C MET A 1 -50.44 -8.14 -5.46
N GLU A 2 -50.93 -9.23 -6.09
CA GLU A 2 -51.13 -10.51 -5.42
C GLU A 2 -49.77 -11.22 -5.25
N VAL A 3 -49.53 -11.78 -4.06
CA VAL A 3 -48.28 -12.53 -3.77
C VAL A 3 -48.34 -13.84 -4.56
N LYS A 4 -47.39 -13.99 -5.51
CA LYS A 4 -47.33 -15.21 -6.37
C LYS A 4 -46.33 -16.24 -5.84
N TYR A 5 -45.19 -15.75 -5.26
CA TYR A 5 -44.12 -16.59 -4.76
C TYR A 5 -43.87 -16.30 -3.27
N THR A 6 -43.24 -17.23 -2.56
CA THR A 6 -42.76 -16.98 -1.20
C THR A 6 -41.56 -16.03 -1.23
N VAL A 7 -40.68 -16.17 -2.23
CA VAL A 7 -39.46 -15.35 -2.34
C VAL A 7 -39.12 -15.05 -3.77
N SER A 8 -38.68 -13.80 -4.01
CA SER A 8 -37.97 -13.38 -5.22
C SER A 8 -36.51 -13.19 -4.89
N ILE A 9 -35.63 -13.84 -5.65
CA ILE A 9 -34.20 -13.72 -5.51
C ILE A 9 -33.67 -12.86 -6.66
N ILE A 10 -33.05 -11.71 -6.34
CA ILE A 10 -32.54 -10.76 -7.33
C ILE A 10 -31.04 -10.95 -7.46
N ILE A 11 -30.57 -11.23 -8.68
CA ILE A 11 -29.16 -11.41 -9.04
C ILE A 11 -28.80 -10.37 -10.10
N PRO A 12 -28.12 -9.27 -9.75
CA PRO A 12 -27.56 -8.36 -10.72
C PRO A 12 -26.37 -9.00 -11.43
N VAL A 13 -26.33 -8.95 -12.74
CA VAL A 13 -25.31 -9.58 -13.59
C VAL A 13 -24.60 -8.50 -14.40
N TYR A 14 -23.25 -8.46 -14.34
CA TYR A 14 -22.46 -7.57 -15.17
C TYR A 14 -21.02 -8.08 -15.34
N ASN A 15 -20.67 -8.58 -16.53
CA ASN A 15 -19.33 -9.07 -16.89
C ASN A 15 -18.77 -10.05 -15.84
N VAL A 16 -19.43 -11.20 -15.64
CA VAL A 16 -19.16 -12.17 -14.59
C VAL A 16 -19.22 -13.61 -15.10
N GLU A 17 -19.00 -13.84 -16.39
CA GLU A 17 -19.11 -15.15 -17.05
C GLU A 17 -18.32 -16.26 -16.33
N GLU A 18 -17.15 -15.95 -15.75
CA GLU A 18 -16.28 -16.90 -15.04
C GLU A 18 -16.93 -17.50 -13.77
N TYR A 19 -17.83 -16.75 -13.11
CA TYR A 19 -18.38 -17.12 -11.80
C TYR A 19 -19.88 -17.39 -11.83
N LEU A 20 -20.59 -16.90 -12.85
CA LEU A 20 -22.04 -16.87 -12.91
C LEU A 20 -22.68 -18.26 -12.80
N GLU A 21 -22.13 -19.26 -13.47
CA GLU A 21 -22.68 -20.63 -13.44
C GLU A 21 -22.71 -21.18 -12.01
N LYS A 22 -21.67 -20.98 -11.23
CA LYS A 22 -21.63 -21.43 -9.82
C LYS A 22 -22.71 -20.78 -8.97
N CYS A 23 -22.99 -19.50 -9.22
CA CYS A 23 -24.08 -18.76 -8.58
C CYS A 23 -25.43 -19.40 -8.94
N LEU A 24 -25.72 -19.55 -10.24
CA LEU A 24 -26.99 -20.06 -10.76
C LEU A 24 -27.24 -21.52 -10.36
N ASP A 25 -26.21 -22.38 -10.41
CA ASP A 25 -26.27 -23.76 -9.94
C ASP A 25 -26.69 -23.82 -8.47
N SER A 26 -26.20 -22.89 -7.66
CA SER A 26 -26.60 -22.84 -6.24
C SER A 26 -28.11 -22.55 -6.07
N MET A 27 -28.73 -21.87 -7.03
CA MET A 27 -30.20 -21.65 -7.05
C MET A 27 -30.96 -22.88 -7.54
N VAL A 28 -30.48 -23.54 -8.61
CA VAL A 28 -31.05 -24.80 -9.10
C VAL A 28 -31.10 -25.87 -8.00
N HIS A 29 -30.03 -25.98 -7.21
CA HIS A 29 -29.90 -26.97 -6.15
C HIS A 29 -30.52 -26.58 -4.80
N GLN A 30 -31.26 -25.46 -4.68
CA GLN A 30 -32.00 -25.17 -3.45
C GLN A 30 -33.08 -26.20 -3.18
N THR A 31 -33.24 -26.58 -1.92
CA THR A 31 -34.26 -27.56 -1.46
C THR A 31 -35.64 -26.98 -1.30
N MET A 32 -35.81 -25.68 -1.48
CA MET A 32 -37.12 -25.03 -1.51
C MET A 32 -37.94 -25.50 -2.71
N ASP A 33 -39.22 -25.63 -2.54
CA ASP A 33 -40.18 -25.90 -3.61
C ASP A 33 -40.04 -24.84 -4.71
N LYS A 34 -39.70 -25.29 -5.91
CA LYS A 34 -39.41 -24.42 -7.06
C LYS A 34 -40.61 -23.57 -7.48
N SER A 35 -41.86 -24.07 -7.27
CA SER A 35 -43.08 -23.32 -7.54
C SER A 35 -43.26 -22.11 -6.62
N LYS A 36 -42.54 -22.06 -5.49
CA LYS A 36 -42.64 -20.99 -4.49
C LYS A 36 -41.51 -19.97 -4.56
N MET A 37 -40.60 -20.11 -5.50
CA MET A 37 -39.49 -19.17 -5.69
C MET A 37 -39.37 -18.72 -7.15
N GLU A 38 -38.91 -17.50 -7.32
CA GLU A 38 -38.47 -16.97 -8.61
C GLU A 38 -37.06 -16.39 -8.45
N VAL A 39 -36.24 -16.49 -9.50
CA VAL A 39 -34.92 -15.88 -9.57
C VAL A 39 -34.89 -14.90 -10.73
N LEU A 40 -34.67 -13.64 -10.41
CA LEU A 40 -34.64 -12.55 -11.38
C LEU A 40 -33.18 -12.23 -11.72
N LEU A 41 -32.76 -12.60 -12.91
CA LEU A 41 -31.45 -12.31 -13.48
C LEU A 41 -31.52 -10.95 -14.18
N ILE A 42 -30.86 -9.97 -13.65
CA ILE A 42 -30.86 -8.62 -14.20
C ILE A 42 -29.48 -8.35 -14.83
N ASP A 43 -29.37 -8.62 -16.10
CA ASP A 43 -28.18 -8.30 -16.89
C ASP A 43 -28.11 -6.79 -17.12
N ASP A 44 -27.14 -6.15 -16.56
CA ASP A 44 -26.88 -4.71 -16.62
C ASP A 44 -25.99 -4.32 -17.80
N GLY A 45 -26.28 -4.90 -18.98
CA GLY A 45 -25.58 -4.63 -20.23
C GLY A 45 -24.17 -5.23 -20.27
N SER A 46 -24.04 -6.51 -19.95
CA SER A 46 -22.79 -7.24 -20.04
C SER A 46 -22.26 -7.30 -21.49
N SER A 47 -20.95 -7.38 -21.63
CA SER A 47 -20.23 -7.48 -22.92
C SER A 47 -19.38 -8.77 -23.04
N ASP A 48 -19.46 -9.65 -22.06
CA ASP A 48 -18.88 -10.99 -22.05
C ASP A 48 -19.96 -12.06 -22.27
N GLY A 49 -19.67 -13.33 -22.01
CA GLY A 49 -20.62 -14.45 -22.15
C GLY A 49 -21.72 -14.52 -21.07
N SER A 50 -21.82 -13.54 -20.17
CA SER A 50 -22.83 -13.55 -19.10
C SER A 50 -24.29 -13.55 -19.61
N PRO A 51 -24.69 -12.77 -20.65
CA PRO A 51 -26.07 -12.79 -21.18
C PRO A 51 -26.48 -14.16 -21.69
N GLU A 52 -25.60 -14.83 -22.45
CA GLU A 52 -25.85 -16.16 -23.01
C GLU A 52 -26.01 -17.22 -21.91
N ILE A 53 -25.26 -17.11 -20.83
CA ILE A 53 -25.40 -17.98 -19.66
C ILE A 53 -26.75 -17.75 -19.00
N CYS A 54 -27.18 -16.50 -18.80
CA CYS A 54 -28.49 -16.16 -18.25
C CYS A 54 -29.64 -16.77 -19.08
N ASP A 55 -29.61 -16.58 -20.42
CA ASP A 55 -30.63 -17.10 -21.33
C ASP A 55 -30.70 -18.62 -21.34
N ARG A 56 -29.53 -19.28 -21.28
CA ARG A 56 -29.47 -20.73 -21.21
C ARG A 56 -30.16 -21.26 -19.93
N TYR A 57 -29.86 -20.69 -18.75
CA TYR A 57 -30.49 -21.10 -17.50
C TYR A 57 -31.99 -20.79 -17.46
N ALA A 58 -32.43 -19.67 -18.03
CA ALA A 58 -33.85 -19.34 -18.11
C ALA A 58 -34.61 -20.28 -19.05
N LYS A 59 -33.96 -20.81 -20.08
CA LYS A 59 -34.54 -21.80 -20.97
C LYS A 59 -34.61 -23.19 -20.35
N GLU A 60 -33.63 -23.51 -19.49
CA GLU A 60 -33.53 -24.86 -18.89
C GLU A 60 -34.34 -24.99 -17.60
N TYR A 61 -34.51 -23.91 -16.83
CA TYR A 61 -35.16 -23.95 -15.51
C TYR A 61 -36.20 -22.83 -15.37
N ASP A 62 -37.46 -23.18 -15.14
CA ASP A 62 -38.60 -22.27 -15.04
C ASP A 62 -38.51 -21.25 -13.90
N ILE A 63 -37.63 -21.43 -12.95
CA ILE A 63 -37.44 -20.50 -11.83
C ILE A 63 -36.75 -19.21 -12.24
N PHE A 64 -36.00 -19.19 -13.34
CA PHE A 64 -35.25 -18.03 -13.79
C PHE A 64 -36.07 -17.16 -14.74
N LYS A 65 -35.96 -15.86 -14.55
CA LYS A 65 -36.46 -14.81 -15.44
C LYS A 65 -35.35 -13.85 -15.75
N VAL A 66 -35.04 -13.66 -17.03
CA VAL A 66 -33.95 -12.80 -17.49
C VAL A 66 -34.47 -11.47 -17.97
N PHE A 67 -33.74 -10.42 -17.68
CA PHE A 67 -34.00 -9.07 -18.16
C PHE A 67 -32.65 -8.45 -18.58
N HIS A 68 -32.55 -8.07 -19.85
CA HIS A 68 -31.36 -7.40 -20.40
C HIS A 68 -31.61 -5.89 -20.42
N ASN A 69 -30.82 -5.16 -19.65
CA ASN A 69 -30.93 -3.71 -19.50
C ASN A 69 -29.69 -3.02 -20.10
N LYS A 70 -29.77 -1.72 -20.31
CA LYS A 70 -28.58 -0.90 -20.52
C LYS A 70 -27.87 -0.72 -19.20
N ASN A 71 -26.52 -0.70 -19.23
CA ASN A 71 -25.74 -0.54 -18.02
C ASN A 71 -26.10 0.74 -17.26
N GLY A 72 -26.62 0.56 -16.05
CA GLY A 72 -27.02 1.59 -15.12
C GLY A 72 -26.37 1.45 -13.74
N GLY A 73 -25.56 0.40 -13.53
CA GLY A 73 -24.92 0.06 -12.27
C GLY A 73 -25.75 -0.83 -11.36
N VAL A 74 -25.07 -1.43 -10.37
CA VAL A 74 -25.68 -2.46 -9.48
C VAL A 74 -26.93 -1.99 -8.75
N SER A 75 -27.01 -0.73 -8.35
CA SER A 75 -28.20 -0.15 -7.68
C SER A 75 -29.40 -0.13 -8.62
N THR A 76 -29.22 0.29 -9.89
CA THR A 76 -30.27 0.30 -10.92
C THR A 76 -30.74 -1.12 -11.22
N ALA A 77 -29.83 -2.07 -11.38
CA ALA A 77 -30.17 -3.48 -11.58
C ALA A 77 -30.96 -4.07 -10.42
N ARG A 78 -30.52 -3.83 -9.16
CA ARG A 78 -31.25 -4.28 -7.96
C ARG A 78 -32.64 -3.64 -7.87
N ASN A 79 -32.76 -2.33 -8.16
CA ASN A 79 -34.04 -1.62 -8.16
C ASN A 79 -35.02 -2.15 -9.21
N PHE A 80 -34.50 -2.44 -10.42
CA PHE A 80 -35.31 -3.06 -11.46
C PHE A 80 -35.84 -4.42 -11.01
N GLY A 81 -34.97 -5.24 -10.39
CA GLY A 81 -35.36 -6.53 -9.80
C GLY A 81 -36.43 -6.38 -8.71
N ILE A 82 -36.31 -5.37 -7.82
CA ILE A 82 -37.32 -5.07 -6.79
C ILE A 82 -38.69 -4.76 -7.43
N ASP A 83 -38.71 -4.00 -8.53
CA ASP A 83 -39.97 -3.67 -9.24
C ASP A 83 -40.60 -4.88 -9.92
N LYS A 84 -39.85 -5.90 -10.27
CA LYS A 84 -40.34 -7.13 -10.88
C LYS A 84 -40.66 -8.24 -9.88
N ALA A 85 -40.24 -8.08 -8.62
CA ALA A 85 -40.39 -9.09 -7.58
C ALA A 85 -41.86 -9.34 -7.20
N GLN A 86 -42.33 -10.60 -7.29
CA GLN A 86 -43.69 -11.04 -6.95
C GLN A 86 -43.73 -11.94 -5.70
N GLY A 87 -42.57 -12.15 -5.06
CA GLY A 87 -42.46 -12.92 -3.82
C GLY A 87 -42.87 -12.13 -2.58
N LYS A 88 -43.27 -12.80 -1.52
CA LYS A 88 -43.54 -12.24 -0.19
C LYS A 88 -42.24 -11.60 0.39
N TYR A 89 -41.11 -12.19 0.07
CA TYR A 89 -39.75 -11.75 0.48
C TYR A 89 -38.91 -11.45 -0.74
N ILE A 90 -37.89 -10.58 -0.53
CA ILE A 90 -36.85 -10.28 -1.53
C ILE A 90 -35.52 -10.65 -0.93
N MET A 91 -34.74 -11.46 -1.64
CA MET A 91 -33.35 -11.77 -1.35
C MET A 91 -32.45 -11.19 -2.44
N PHE A 92 -31.22 -10.86 -2.06
CA PHE A 92 -30.19 -10.40 -2.98
C PHE A 92 -28.99 -11.35 -2.94
N ILE A 93 -28.44 -11.63 -4.10
CA ILE A 93 -27.23 -12.43 -4.26
C ILE A 93 -26.38 -11.78 -5.34
N ASP A 94 -25.11 -11.50 -5.03
CA ASP A 94 -24.19 -11.01 -6.04
C ASP A 94 -23.79 -12.17 -6.98
N SER A 95 -23.69 -11.90 -8.27
CA SER A 95 -23.56 -12.93 -9.31
C SER A 95 -22.23 -13.70 -9.28
N ASP A 96 -21.26 -13.25 -8.51
CA ASP A 96 -20.00 -13.96 -8.24
C ASP A 96 -20.03 -14.77 -6.93
N ASP A 97 -21.14 -14.77 -6.17
CA ASP A 97 -21.31 -15.45 -4.90
C ASP A 97 -22.33 -16.61 -5.01
N TYR A 98 -22.48 -17.42 -3.94
CA TYR A 98 -23.42 -18.54 -3.95
C TYR A 98 -23.96 -18.90 -2.57
N LEU A 99 -25.06 -19.69 -2.51
CA LEU A 99 -25.74 -20.11 -1.29
C LEU A 99 -25.54 -21.60 -0.97
N SER A 100 -25.68 -21.96 0.31
CA SER A 100 -25.85 -23.36 0.70
C SER A 100 -27.24 -23.89 0.31
N HIS A 101 -27.37 -25.23 0.09
CA HIS A 101 -28.54 -25.87 -0.50
C HIS A 101 -29.87 -25.60 0.21
N ASN A 102 -29.86 -25.39 1.52
CA ASN A 102 -31.08 -25.20 2.31
C ASN A 102 -31.37 -23.72 2.60
N SER A 103 -30.49 -22.79 2.17
CA SER A 103 -30.51 -21.40 2.61
C SER A 103 -31.86 -20.70 2.35
N VAL A 104 -32.42 -20.84 1.17
CA VAL A 104 -33.66 -20.15 0.80
C VAL A 104 -34.83 -20.68 1.65
N LYS A 105 -34.92 -21.99 1.84
CA LYS A 105 -35.95 -22.62 2.69
C LYS A 105 -35.79 -22.18 4.15
N ASP A 106 -34.59 -22.23 4.68
CA ASP A 106 -34.32 -21.91 6.09
C ASP A 106 -34.63 -20.45 6.40
N ILE A 107 -34.23 -19.54 5.50
CA ILE A 107 -34.46 -18.09 5.63
C ILE A 107 -35.95 -17.76 5.57
N THR A 108 -36.68 -18.31 4.60
CA THR A 108 -38.10 -18.01 4.43
C THR A 108 -38.93 -18.57 5.59
N HIS A 109 -38.60 -19.77 6.06
CA HIS A 109 -39.25 -20.37 7.24
C HIS A 109 -38.95 -19.56 8.51
N PHE A 110 -37.71 -19.15 8.71
CA PHE A 110 -37.33 -18.27 9.83
C PHE A 110 -38.08 -16.95 9.76
N PHE A 111 -38.16 -16.32 8.57
CA PHE A 111 -38.82 -15.06 8.38
C PHE A 111 -40.35 -15.18 8.61
N ASP A 112 -41.00 -16.24 8.14
CA ASP A 112 -42.42 -16.49 8.39
C ASP A 112 -42.71 -16.57 9.89
N LYS A 113 -41.88 -17.26 10.66
CA LYS A 113 -42.00 -17.38 12.11
C LYS A 113 -41.90 -16.04 12.84
N HIS A 114 -41.08 -15.12 12.33
CA HIS A 114 -40.77 -13.83 12.95
C HIS A 114 -41.28 -12.64 12.11
N PHE A 115 -42.34 -12.87 11.30
CA PHE A 115 -42.79 -11.90 10.33
C PHE A 115 -43.14 -10.53 10.95
N ASP A 116 -43.83 -10.54 12.08
CA ASP A 116 -44.26 -9.28 12.73
C ASP A 116 -43.13 -8.62 13.54
N GLU A 117 -42.06 -9.35 13.86
CA GLU A 117 -41.00 -8.89 14.71
C GLU A 117 -39.89 -8.14 13.92
N VAL A 118 -39.57 -8.57 12.68
CA VAL A 118 -38.46 -8.03 11.89
C VAL A 118 -38.87 -7.69 10.47
N ASP A 119 -38.19 -6.72 9.87
CA ASP A 119 -38.35 -6.35 8.47
C ASP A 119 -37.15 -6.79 7.61
N LEU A 120 -36.08 -7.25 8.26
CA LEU A 120 -34.87 -7.73 7.65
C LEU A 120 -34.30 -8.94 8.41
N VAL A 121 -33.95 -9.97 7.66
CA VAL A 121 -33.26 -11.17 8.16
C VAL A 121 -31.90 -11.26 7.47
N THR A 122 -30.84 -11.48 8.24
CA THR A 122 -29.50 -11.79 7.74
C THR A 122 -29.13 -13.23 8.10
N TYR A 123 -28.10 -13.73 7.46
CA TYR A 123 -27.68 -15.13 7.66
C TYR A 123 -26.16 -15.25 7.62
N ASN A 124 -25.66 -16.48 7.87
CA ASN A 124 -24.24 -16.70 8.01
C ASN A 124 -23.47 -16.41 6.71
N GLN A 125 -22.20 -15.95 6.84
CA GLN A 125 -21.31 -15.70 5.71
C GLN A 125 -20.00 -16.45 5.90
N LYS A 126 -19.59 -17.17 4.88
CA LYS A 126 -18.28 -17.79 4.78
C LYS A 126 -17.52 -17.19 3.59
N ILE A 127 -16.19 -17.24 3.68
CA ILE A 127 -15.31 -16.77 2.62
C ILE A 127 -14.78 -17.97 1.88
N ASP A 128 -15.01 -18.00 0.56
CA ASP A 128 -14.39 -18.93 -0.35
C ASP A 128 -13.20 -18.24 -1.04
N LYS A 129 -12.01 -18.76 -0.83
CA LYS A 129 -10.81 -18.30 -1.50
C LYS A 129 -10.11 -19.47 -2.16
N ASN A 130 -10.24 -19.60 -3.48
CA ASN A 130 -9.70 -20.72 -4.26
C ASN A 130 -10.11 -22.07 -3.63
N GLU A 131 -11.42 -22.27 -3.43
CA GLU A 131 -12.05 -23.47 -2.85
C GLU A 131 -11.69 -23.75 -1.37
N LYS A 132 -10.96 -22.85 -0.74
CA LYS A 132 -10.68 -22.91 0.70
C LYS A 132 -11.71 -22.08 1.47
N ILE A 133 -12.71 -22.78 1.98
CA ILE A 133 -13.79 -22.16 2.74
C ILE A 133 -13.36 -21.90 4.19
N SER A 134 -13.59 -20.68 4.65
CA SER A 134 -13.33 -20.25 6.02
C SER A 134 -14.48 -19.40 6.56
N GLN A 135 -14.69 -19.44 7.88
CA GLN A 135 -15.66 -18.57 8.52
C GLN A 135 -15.25 -17.10 8.34
N SER A 136 -16.21 -16.23 8.08
CA SER A 136 -15.98 -14.78 8.09
C SER A 136 -15.45 -14.35 9.47
N LYS A 137 -14.38 -13.55 9.47
CA LYS A 137 -13.77 -13.01 10.69
C LYS A 137 -14.43 -11.72 11.16
N HIS A 138 -15.57 -11.35 10.59
CA HIS A 138 -16.27 -10.13 10.97
C HIS A 138 -16.65 -10.19 12.46
N PHE A 139 -16.48 -9.11 13.19
CA PHE A 139 -16.64 -9.06 14.66
C PHE A 139 -18.08 -9.36 15.10
N ARG A 140 -19.09 -9.14 14.24
CA ARG A 140 -20.52 -9.47 14.53
C ARG A 140 -20.72 -10.91 15.03
N TYR A 141 -19.94 -11.88 14.50
CA TYR A 141 -20.03 -13.29 14.90
C TYR A 141 -19.50 -13.59 16.32
N ARG A 142 -18.97 -12.59 17.03
CA ARG A 142 -18.62 -12.71 18.45
C ARG A 142 -19.85 -12.57 19.33
N TYR A 143 -20.85 -11.81 18.88
CA TYR A 143 -22.08 -11.49 19.64
C TYR A 143 -23.22 -12.42 19.31
N ILE A 144 -23.28 -12.98 18.11
CA ILE A 144 -24.36 -13.82 17.65
C ILE A 144 -23.86 -15.22 17.34
N LYS A 145 -24.46 -16.18 18.05
CA LYS A 145 -24.11 -17.60 17.94
C LYS A 145 -25.27 -18.47 17.50
N GLU A 146 -26.52 -18.04 17.73
CA GLU A 146 -27.73 -18.81 17.45
C GLU A 146 -28.71 -18.04 16.56
N SER A 147 -29.68 -18.78 15.97
CA SER A 147 -30.78 -18.15 15.25
C SER A 147 -31.71 -17.43 16.22
N GLY A 148 -32.16 -16.24 15.87
CA GLY A 148 -33.06 -15.46 16.73
C GLY A 148 -33.32 -14.05 16.17
N VAL A 149 -34.19 -13.34 16.88
CA VAL A 149 -34.45 -11.91 16.67
C VAL A 149 -33.64 -11.13 17.72
N TYR A 150 -32.91 -10.13 17.26
CA TYR A 150 -32.02 -9.35 18.10
C TYR A 150 -32.45 -7.89 18.05
N ASP A 151 -32.69 -7.30 19.23
CA ASP A 151 -32.97 -5.86 19.37
C ASP A 151 -31.65 -5.09 19.31
N LEU A 152 -31.48 -4.27 18.29
CA LEU A 152 -30.23 -3.53 18.05
C LEU A 152 -30.09 -2.31 18.98
N ASN A 153 -31.16 -1.96 19.73
CA ASN A 153 -31.09 -0.94 20.77
C ASN A 153 -30.52 -1.51 22.08
N ASP A 154 -30.47 -2.85 22.22
CA ASP A 154 -29.81 -3.48 23.32
C ASP A 154 -28.28 -3.32 23.19
N PRO A 155 -27.59 -2.81 24.25
CA PRO A 155 -26.14 -2.65 24.23
C PRO A 155 -25.36 -3.92 23.90
N GLU A 156 -25.89 -5.10 24.22
CA GLU A 156 -25.26 -6.38 23.88
C GLU A 156 -25.25 -6.64 22.38
N TYR A 157 -26.31 -6.21 21.64
CA TYR A 157 -26.49 -6.54 20.22
C TYR A 157 -26.31 -5.38 19.26
N MET A 158 -26.07 -4.15 19.74
CA MET A 158 -25.91 -2.97 18.87
C MET A 158 -24.77 -3.13 17.84
N TYR A 159 -23.77 -3.97 18.10
CA TYR A 159 -22.64 -4.24 17.20
C TYR A 159 -22.95 -5.28 16.10
N PHE A 160 -24.16 -5.85 16.09
CA PHE A 160 -24.50 -6.92 15.18
C PHE A 160 -25.04 -6.46 13.83
N ALA A 161 -25.66 -5.32 13.74
CA ALA A 161 -26.40 -4.86 12.57
C ALA A 161 -25.60 -4.78 11.27
N GLN A 162 -24.28 -4.73 11.37
CA GLN A 162 -23.43 -4.65 10.20
C GLN A 162 -23.41 -5.95 9.41
N THR A 163 -24.07 -5.92 8.28
CA THR A 163 -24.16 -7.01 7.32
C THR A 163 -23.83 -6.50 5.92
N HIS A 164 -23.63 -7.39 4.98
CA HIS A 164 -23.51 -7.12 3.56
C HIS A 164 -24.83 -7.50 2.86
N MET A 165 -24.78 -7.84 1.58
CA MET A 165 -25.98 -8.24 0.84
C MET A 165 -26.50 -9.65 1.17
N ASN A 166 -25.92 -10.34 2.16
CA ASN A 166 -26.51 -11.57 2.74
C ASN A 166 -27.75 -11.24 3.60
N ILE A 167 -28.76 -10.69 2.95
CA ILE A 167 -30.02 -10.23 3.57
C ILE A 167 -31.23 -10.71 2.81
N CYS A 168 -32.32 -10.85 3.55
CA CYS A 168 -33.67 -11.04 3.06
C CYS A 168 -34.57 -9.99 3.69
N VAL A 169 -35.40 -9.30 2.89
CA VAL A 169 -36.31 -8.24 3.35
C VAL A 169 -37.77 -8.55 2.97
N LYS A 170 -38.71 -7.95 3.67
CA LYS A 170 -40.11 -7.98 3.27
C LYS A 170 -40.34 -7.28 1.95
N ASN A 171 -41.10 -7.88 1.07
CA ASN A 171 -41.58 -7.18 -0.10
C ASN A 171 -42.82 -6.34 0.30
N ARG A 172 -42.73 -5.03 0.19
CA ARG A 172 -43.78 -4.04 0.43
C ARG A 172 -44.43 -3.59 -0.86
N PHE A 173 -44.10 -4.28 -1.97
CA PHE A 173 -44.59 -4.02 -3.33
C PHE A 173 -44.33 -2.55 -3.75
N GLU A 174 -45.35 -1.73 -3.94
CA GLU A 174 -45.23 -0.34 -4.38
C GLU A 174 -44.50 0.56 -3.35
N ASN A 175 -44.44 0.13 -2.09
CA ASN A 175 -43.78 0.86 -1.00
C ASN A 175 -42.39 0.31 -0.65
N ASN A 176 -41.73 -0.45 -1.54
CA ASN A 176 -40.40 -0.96 -1.31
C ASN A 176 -39.38 0.18 -1.21
N PHE A 177 -38.47 0.03 -0.26
CA PHE A 177 -37.26 0.84 -0.26
C PHE A 177 -36.39 0.50 -1.47
N LYS A 178 -35.73 1.52 -2.01
CA LYS A 178 -34.83 1.40 -3.18
C LYS A 178 -33.39 1.70 -2.81
N PHE A 179 -32.50 1.11 -3.57
CA PHE A 179 -31.09 1.51 -3.54
C PHE A 179 -30.94 2.91 -4.12
N ASP A 180 -29.99 3.66 -3.61
CA ASP A 180 -29.65 4.98 -4.15
C ASP A 180 -28.74 4.82 -5.38
N GLU A 181 -29.31 5.05 -6.56
CA GLU A 181 -28.59 4.92 -7.84
C GLU A 181 -27.48 5.95 -8.03
N SER A 182 -27.50 7.03 -7.25
CA SER A 182 -26.42 8.01 -7.23
C SER A 182 -25.20 7.57 -6.42
N MET A 183 -25.27 6.41 -5.74
CA MET A 183 -24.19 5.88 -4.89
C MET A 183 -23.52 4.67 -5.54
N ILE A 184 -22.20 4.75 -5.73
CA ILE A 184 -21.37 3.62 -6.20
C ILE A 184 -20.82 2.82 -5.00
N ILE A 185 -20.82 3.42 -3.82
CA ILE A 185 -20.44 2.81 -2.54
C ILE A 185 -21.45 3.19 -1.47
N HIS A 186 -21.61 2.34 -0.45
CA HIS A 186 -22.56 2.48 0.66
C HIS A 186 -24.05 2.43 0.27
N GLU A 187 -24.37 2.07 -0.96
CA GLU A 187 -25.75 1.82 -1.39
C GLU A 187 -26.40 0.71 -0.55
N ASP A 188 -25.65 -0.34 -0.25
CA ASP A 188 -26.03 -1.47 0.61
C ASP A 188 -26.26 -1.02 2.06
N GLN A 189 -25.35 -0.25 2.64
CA GLN A 189 -25.49 0.25 4.01
C GLN A 189 -26.71 1.16 4.16
N LYS A 190 -26.93 2.06 3.18
CA LYS A 190 -28.12 2.91 3.16
C LYS A 190 -29.41 2.09 3.10
N PHE A 191 -29.46 1.09 2.24
CA PHE A 191 -30.60 0.20 2.08
C PHE A 191 -30.88 -0.58 3.37
N ILE A 192 -29.85 -1.15 3.99
CA ILE A 192 -29.96 -1.90 5.24
C ILE A 192 -30.46 -1.00 6.38
N LEU A 193 -29.82 0.15 6.59
CA LEU A 193 -30.21 1.10 7.64
C LEU A 193 -31.66 1.57 7.47
N THR A 194 -32.10 1.82 6.23
CA THR A 194 -33.47 2.22 5.95
C THR A 194 -34.48 1.12 6.31
N ASN A 195 -34.14 -0.15 6.03
CA ASN A 195 -34.99 -1.29 6.40
C ASN A 195 -35.01 -1.58 7.90
N LEU A 196 -33.95 -1.24 8.63
CA LEU A 196 -33.87 -1.43 10.09
C LEU A 196 -34.56 -0.31 10.87
N ALA A 197 -34.72 0.88 10.27
CA ALA A 197 -35.17 2.09 10.98
C ALA A 197 -36.54 1.95 11.64
N ALA A 198 -37.45 1.17 11.05
CA ALA A 198 -38.83 1.06 11.54
C ALA A 198 -38.93 0.29 12.87
N LYS A 199 -38.12 -0.74 13.06
CA LYS A 199 -38.23 -1.66 14.21
C LYS A 199 -36.98 -1.72 15.10
N GLY A 200 -35.82 -1.33 14.60
CA GLY A 200 -34.56 -1.47 15.32
C GLY A 200 -34.17 -2.91 15.64
N LYS A 201 -34.78 -3.89 14.95
CA LYS A 201 -34.59 -5.33 15.17
C LYS A 201 -34.11 -6.02 13.91
N ILE A 202 -33.28 -7.04 14.06
CA ILE A 202 -32.77 -7.86 12.96
C ILE A 202 -32.94 -9.35 13.26
N GLY A 203 -33.40 -10.13 12.27
CA GLY A 203 -33.40 -11.57 12.34
C GLY A 203 -32.05 -12.15 11.93
N PHE A 204 -31.63 -13.24 12.55
CA PHE A 204 -30.45 -14.00 12.13
C PHE A 204 -30.78 -15.48 11.95
N CYS A 205 -30.60 -15.97 10.73
CA CYS A 205 -30.81 -17.37 10.38
C CYS A 205 -29.48 -18.10 10.27
N LYS A 206 -29.04 -18.80 11.33
CA LYS A 206 -27.72 -19.45 11.41
C LYS A 206 -27.51 -20.58 10.40
N PRO A 207 -28.51 -21.47 10.11
CA PRO A 207 -28.31 -22.57 9.17
C PRO A 207 -27.99 -22.13 7.75
N ALA A 208 -28.60 -21.04 7.31
CA ALA A 208 -28.37 -20.47 5.97
C ALA A 208 -26.98 -19.87 5.85
N THR A 209 -26.30 -20.19 4.76
CA THR A 209 -24.92 -19.71 4.53
C THR A 209 -24.77 -19.07 3.15
N TYR A 210 -24.25 -17.86 3.14
CA TYR A 210 -23.77 -17.13 1.98
C TYR A 210 -22.27 -17.35 1.83
N TYR A 211 -21.83 -17.77 0.66
CA TYR A 211 -20.43 -17.96 0.35
C TYR A 211 -19.93 -16.79 -0.49
N TYR A 212 -19.16 -15.91 0.16
CA TYR A 212 -18.51 -14.79 -0.49
C TYR A 212 -17.25 -15.26 -1.20
N LEU A 213 -17.25 -15.17 -2.55
CA LEU A 213 -16.10 -15.56 -3.39
C LEU A 213 -15.09 -14.41 -3.45
N LYS A 214 -13.92 -14.64 -2.89
CA LYS A 214 -12.86 -13.63 -2.91
C LYS A 214 -12.01 -13.78 -4.18
N ASN A 215 -12.38 -13.05 -5.23
CA ASN A 215 -11.71 -13.01 -6.52
C ASN A 215 -10.94 -11.70 -6.77
N ALA A 216 -10.15 -11.63 -7.84
CA ALA A 216 -9.38 -10.44 -8.23
C ALA A 216 -10.26 -9.32 -8.84
N GLY A 217 -11.44 -9.67 -9.37
CA GLY A 217 -12.36 -8.75 -10.06
C GLY A 217 -13.38 -8.05 -9.15
N SER A 218 -13.35 -8.32 -7.82
CA SER A 218 -14.31 -7.75 -6.87
C SER A 218 -14.38 -6.23 -6.95
N ALA A 219 -15.60 -5.68 -6.88
CA ALA A 219 -15.89 -4.23 -6.90
C ALA A 219 -15.11 -3.47 -5.82
N THR A 220 -14.81 -4.11 -4.68
CA THR A 220 -13.98 -3.53 -3.60
C THR A 220 -12.54 -3.23 -4.02
N ASN A 221 -12.08 -3.77 -5.14
CA ASN A 221 -10.75 -3.51 -5.71
C ASN A 221 -10.74 -2.32 -6.68
N GLN A 222 -11.91 -1.79 -7.06
CA GLN A 222 -11.99 -0.62 -7.95
C GLN A 222 -11.56 0.64 -7.18
N ARG A 223 -10.74 1.47 -7.83
CA ARG A 223 -10.33 2.76 -7.26
C ARG A 223 -11.38 3.81 -7.59
N ILE A 224 -12.21 4.12 -6.61
CA ILE A 224 -13.17 5.21 -6.69
C ILE A 224 -12.46 6.51 -6.32
N HIS A 225 -12.84 7.60 -6.98
CA HIS A 225 -12.26 8.91 -6.72
C HIS A 225 -12.48 9.33 -5.25
N PRO A 226 -11.41 9.67 -4.48
CA PRO A 226 -11.52 9.96 -3.04
C PRO A 226 -12.52 11.07 -2.69
N TYR A 227 -12.64 12.10 -3.54
CA TYR A 227 -13.65 13.15 -3.40
C TYR A 227 -15.08 12.59 -3.41
N TYR A 228 -15.37 11.70 -4.36
CA TYR A 228 -16.66 11.05 -4.45
C TYR A 228 -16.98 10.21 -3.21
N ILE A 229 -15.98 9.42 -2.75
CA ILE A 229 -16.10 8.62 -1.52
C ILE A 229 -16.42 9.54 -0.35
N PHE A 230 -15.73 10.67 -0.22
CA PHE A 230 -15.94 11.62 0.86
C PHE A 230 -17.35 12.24 0.82
N GLU A 231 -17.75 12.85 -0.30
CA GLU A 231 -19.02 13.57 -0.40
C GLU A 231 -20.25 12.66 -0.25
N LYS A 232 -20.24 11.49 -0.88
CA LYS A 232 -21.34 10.52 -0.74
C LYS A 232 -21.41 9.95 0.67
N THR A 233 -20.27 9.73 1.32
CA THR A 233 -20.22 9.31 2.71
C THR A 233 -20.77 10.40 3.64
N MET A 234 -20.35 11.65 3.43
CA MET A 234 -20.84 12.76 4.25
C MET A 234 -22.35 12.92 4.11
N ALA A 235 -22.89 12.94 2.88
CA ALA A 235 -24.31 13.03 2.63
C ALA A 235 -25.12 11.90 3.31
N LEU A 236 -24.58 10.67 3.31
CA LEU A 236 -25.19 9.53 4.01
C LEU A 236 -25.26 9.77 5.52
N TRP A 237 -24.11 10.06 6.13
CA TRP A 237 -24.03 10.13 7.59
C TRP A 237 -24.62 11.41 8.18
N GLU A 238 -24.58 12.53 7.47
CA GLU A 238 -25.30 13.76 7.85
C GLU A 238 -26.80 13.50 7.94
N LYS A 239 -27.34 12.67 7.03
CA LYS A 239 -28.75 12.26 7.06
C LYS A 239 -29.08 11.33 8.23
N PHE A 240 -28.33 10.25 8.42
CA PHE A 240 -28.62 9.24 9.44
C PHE A 240 -28.27 9.68 10.87
N LEU A 241 -27.39 10.66 11.01
CA LEU A 241 -27.01 11.27 12.29
C LEU A 241 -27.64 12.66 12.50
N ALA A 242 -28.73 12.99 11.80
CA ALA A 242 -29.37 14.32 11.84
C ALA A 242 -30.10 14.63 13.17
N GLY A 243 -30.65 13.64 13.85
CA GLY A 243 -31.48 13.82 15.05
C GLY A 243 -30.67 14.07 16.33
N ASP A 244 -31.38 14.40 17.41
CA ASP A 244 -30.81 14.55 18.76
C ASP A 244 -30.69 13.20 19.49
N SER A 245 -31.54 12.24 19.15
CA SER A 245 -31.50 10.87 19.67
C SER A 245 -31.20 9.89 18.54
N ILE A 246 -29.96 9.46 18.44
CA ILE A 246 -29.46 8.59 17.38
C ILE A 246 -29.35 7.17 17.94
N PRO A 247 -30.05 6.15 17.35
CA PRO A 247 -29.95 4.78 17.80
C PRO A 247 -28.48 4.29 17.81
N LYS A 248 -28.07 3.59 18.86
CA LYS A 248 -26.65 3.19 19.04
C LYS A 248 -26.15 2.31 17.89
N TYR A 249 -26.96 1.46 17.32
CA TYR A 249 -26.57 0.66 16.17
C TYR A 249 -26.26 1.51 14.93
N VAL A 250 -26.94 2.64 14.74
CA VAL A 250 -26.62 3.59 13.64
C VAL A 250 -25.25 4.22 13.87
N GLN A 251 -24.95 4.59 15.13
CA GLN A 251 -23.64 5.11 15.53
C GLN A 251 -22.54 4.07 15.27
N VAL A 252 -22.82 2.78 15.53
CA VAL A 252 -21.88 1.68 15.25
C VAL A 252 -21.62 1.53 13.74
N PHE A 253 -22.64 1.67 12.90
CA PHE A 253 -22.44 1.67 11.44
C PHE A 253 -21.52 2.81 10.99
N PHE A 254 -21.74 3.99 11.49
CA PHE A 254 -20.86 5.13 11.23
C PHE A 254 -19.42 4.87 11.69
N LEU A 255 -19.22 4.39 12.92
CA LEU A 255 -17.88 4.09 13.45
C LEU A 255 -17.16 3.03 12.65
N HIS A 256 -17.89 2.04 12.13
CA HIS A 256 -17.28 1.00 11.30
C HIS A 256 -16.78 1.59 9.98
N ASP A 257 -17.59 2.36 9.31
CA ASP A 257 -17.24 3.02 8.06
C ASP A 257 -16.08 4.01 8.27
N PHE A 258 -16.17 4.84 9.29
CA PHE A 258 -15.11 5.78 9.68
C PHE A 258 -13.78 5.07 9.97
N ASN A 259 -13.81 3.98 10.75
CA ASN A 259 -12.62 3.21 11.08
C ASN A 259 -12.00 2.54 9.84
N TRP A 260 -12.83 2.06 8.90
CA TRP A 260 -12.34 1.53 7.64
C TRP A 260 -11.61 2.59 6.83
N LYS A 261 -12.18 3.78 6.70
CA LYS A 261 -11.57 4.91 5.99
C LYS A 261 -10.27 5.39 6.64
N LEU A 262 -10.23 5.44 7.98
CA LEU A 262 -8.98 5.74 8.71
C LEU A 262 -7.87 4.74 8.35
N ARG A 263 -8.19 3.45 8.39
CA ARG A 263 -7.21 2.37 8.13
C ARG A 263 -6.77 2.30 6.67
N ALA A 264 -7.68 2.60 5.74
CA ALA A 264 -7.41 2.56 4.31
C ALA A 264 -6.81 3.86 3.77
N ASP A 265 -6.60 4.87 4.61
CA ASP A 265 -6.15 6.21 4.21
C ASP A 265 -7.08 6.86 3.16
N LEU A 266 -8.39 6.70 3.37
CA LEU A 266 -9.44 7.22 2.49
C LEU A 266 -10.33 8.25 3.18
N LEU A 267 -9.97 8.67 4.41
CA LEU A 267 -10.81 9.60 5.17
C LEU A 267 -10.80 10.99 4.55
N TRP A 268 -9.62 11.45 4.11
CA TRP A 268 -9.43 12.81 3.61
C TRP A 268 -9.20 12.80 2.10
N PRO A 269 -9.98 13.58 1.34
CA PRO A 269 -9.67 13.86 -0.06
C PRO A 269 -8.32 14.58 -0.18
N TYR A 270 -7.41 14.04 -0.99
CA TYR A 270 -6.04 14.57 -1.10
C TYR A 270 -5.97 15.93 -1.77
N GLN A 271 -6.93 16.22 -2.66
CA GLN A 271 -7.04 17.52 -3.31
C GLN A 271 -7.48 18.63 -2.37
N TYR A 272 -8.00 18.33 -1.19
CA TYR A 272 -8.40 19.33 -0.23
C TYR A 272 -7.20 19.86 0.53
N ASP A 273 -6.95 21.15 0.39
CA ASP A 273 -5.93 21.89 1.12
C ASP A 273 -6.52 23.15 1.74
N GLY A 274 -5.82 23.76 2.68
CA GLY A 274 -6.21 25.00 3.31
C GLY A 274 -7.66 25.00 3.80
N GLU A 275 -8.45 25.95 3.34
CA GLU A 275 -9.83 26.17 3.79
C GLU A 275 -10.78 25.00 3.42
N GLU A 276 -10.58 24.37 2.26
CA GLU A 276 -11.41 23.23 1.84
C GLU A 276 -11.17 22.01 2.74
N PHE A 277 -9.92 21.76 3.10
CA PHE A 277 -9.59 20.70 4.04
C PHE A 277 -10.19 20.97 5.43
N GLU A 278 -10.13 22.21 5.91
CA GLU A 278 -10.73 22.59 7.19
C GLU A 278 -12.25 22.42 7.19
N LYS A 279 -12.93 22.80 6.11
CA LYS A 279 -14.38 22.56 5.94
C LYS A 279 -14.71 21.06 6.01
N ALA A 280 -13.96 20.24 5.27
CA ALA A 280 -14.14 18.78 5.27
C ALA A 280 -13.88 18.19 6.67
N ARG A 281 -12.82 18.62 7.35
CA ARG A 281 -12.47 18.22 8.71
C ARG A 281 -13.59 18.55 9.69
N ASN A 282 -14.11 19.75 9.65
CA ASN A 282 -15.18 20.20 10.54
C ASN A 282 -16.48 19.43 10.35
N ARG A 283 -16.84 19.02 9.11
CA ARG A 283 -18.00 18.16 8.85
C ARG A 283 -17.84 16.81 9.59
N ILE A 284 -16.70 16.14 9.43
CA ILE A 284 -16.43 14.87 10.13
C ILE A 284 -16.44 15.07 11.64
N PHE A 285 -15.80 16.12 12.14
CA PHE A 285 -15.76 16.41 13.56
C PHE A 285 -17.16 16.64 14.15
N ALA A 286 -18.04 17.31 13.41
CA ALA A 286 -19.43 17.48 13.80
C ALA A 286 -20.16 16.14 13.95
N LEU A 287 -19.94 15.19 13.02
CA LEU A 287 -20.54 13.86 13.12
C LEU A 287 -19.97 13.07 14.30
N LEU A 288 -18.65 13.06 14.49
CA LEU A 288 -18.00 12.34 15.59
C LEU A 288 -18.45 12.84 16.96
N LYS A 289 -18.74 14.14 17.12
CA LYS A 289 -19.27 14.70 18.36
C LYS A 289 -20.66 14.17 18.74
N LYS A 290 -21.42 13.67 17.78
CA LYS A 290 -22.75 13.09 18.00
C LYS A 290 -22.71 11.62 18.47
N ILE A 291 -21.57 10.96 18.39
CA ILE A 291 -21.43 9.56 18.76
C ILE A 291 -21.25 9.45 20.28
N ASP A 292 -22.03 8.56 20.92
CA ASP A 292 -21.95 8.34 22.36
C ASP A 292 -20.60 7.74 22.78
N ASP A 293 -20.11 8.12 23.94
CA ASP A 293 -18.78 7.71 24.43
C ASP A 293 -18.74 6.20 24.71
N ASP A 294 -19.79 5.64 25.28
CA ASP A 294 -19.89 4.20 25.54
C ASP A 294 -19.86 3.37 24.24
N VAL A 295 -20.45 3.88 23.17
CA VAL A 295 -20.40 3.25 21.85
C VAL A 295 -18.95 3.25 21.31
N ILE A 296 -18.24 4.38 21.43
CA ILE A 296 -16.83 4.46 21.02
C ILE A 296 -15.95 3.51 21.83
N ILE A 297 -16.09 3.56 23.17
CA ILE A 297 -15.30 2.72 24.09
C ILE A 297 -15.56 1.25 23.84
N GLY A 298 -16.81 0.85 23.69
CA GLY A 298 -17.22 -0.54 23.49
C GLY A 298 -16.94 -1.08 22.09
N PHE A 299 -16.73 -0.24 21.06
CA PHE A 299 -16.65 -0.71 19.67
C PHE A 299 -15.47 -1.68 19.44
N PRO A 300 -15.73 -2.98 19.17
CA PRO A 300 -14.70 -4.01 19.17
C PRO A 300 -13.84 -4.04 17.91
N GLY A 301 -14.29 -3.41 16.83
CA GLY A 301 -13.60 -3.34 15.54
C GLY A 301 -12.52 -2.27 15.45
N MET A 302 -12.41 -1.40 16.48
CA MET A 302 -11.53 -0.23 16.46
C MET A 302 -10.36 -0.37 17.45
N ALA A 303 -9.16 -0.07 16.99
CA ALA A 303 -7.98 -0.03 17.86
C ALA A 303 -8.08 1.11 18.90
N LYS A 304 -7.50 0.91 20.10
CA LYS A 304 -7.45 1.95 21.15
C LYS A 304 -6.95 3.30 20.62
N ALA A 305 -5.94 3.28 19.76
CA ALA A 305 -5.40 4.50 19.14
C ALA A 305 -6.44 5.32 18.36
N HIS A 306 -7.31 4.65 17.58
CA HIS A 306 -8.37 5.33 16.85
C HIS A 306 -9.45 5.89 17.78
N LYS A 307 -9.75 5.17 18.86
CA LYS A 307 -10.66 5.67 19.91
C LYS A 307 -10.09 6.91 20.57
N VAL A 308 -8.82 6.89 20.95
CA VAL A 308 -8.11 8.06 21.50
C VAL A 308 -8.20 9.26 20.56
N TYR A 309 -7.99 9.05 19.25
CA TYR A 309 -8.14 10.11 18.25
C TYR A 309 -9.54 10.72 18.23
N ILE A 310 -10.59 9.89 18.31
CA ILE A 310 -11.97 10.38 18.35
C ILE A 310 -12.21 11.20 19.64
N PHE A 311 -11.71 10.75 20.79
CA PHE A 311 -11.82 11.49 22.04
C PHE A 311 -11.09 12.83 21.99
N GLN A 312 -9.93 12.91 21.34
CA GLN A 312 -9.23 14.17 21.10
C GLN A 312 -10.10 15.13 20.26
N ILE A 313 -10.76 14.64 19.21
CA ILE A 313 -11.67 15.44 18.38
C ILE A 313 -12.88 15.93 19.18
N LYS A 314 -13.48 15.05 19.99
CA LYS A 314 -14.68 15.40 20.77
C LYS A 314 -14.39 16.40 21.87
N TYR A 315 -13.29 16.25 22.57
CA TYR A 315 -13.05 16.92 23.85
C TYR A 315 -11.79 17.82 23.89
N GLY A 316 -10.94 17.72 22.87
CA GLY A 316 -9.74 18.55 22.74
C GLY A 316 -8.85 18.47 23.99
N ASN A 317 -8.49 19.62 24.52
CA ASN A 317 -7.58 19.74 25.70
C ASN A 317 -8.17 19.22 27.02
N LYS A 318 -9.45 18.80 27.07
CA LYS A 318 -10.03 18.15 28.26
C LYS A 318 -9.55 16.72 28.42
N VAL A 319 -9.11 16.10 27.31
CA VAL A 319 -8.47 14.79 27.35
C VAL A 319 -7.02 14.96 27.76
N LYS A 320 -6.59 14.26 28.80
CA LYS A 320 -5.24 14.36 29.35
C LYS A 320 -4.59 13.00 29.51
N ILE A 321 -3.27 12.98 29.45
CA ILE A 321 -2.47 11.85 29.89
C ILE A 321 -2.10 12.02 31.36
N VAL A 322 -2.30 10.97 32.12
CA VAL A 322 -1.86 10.85 33.52
C VAL A 322 -0.85 9.71 33.60
N ALA A 323 0.31 10.01 34.11
CA ALA A 323 1.36 9.06 34.41
C ALA A 323 1.08 8.34 35.75
N GLU A 324 1.01 7.02 35.78
CA GLU A 324 0.71 6.18 36.93
C GLU A 324 1.86 5.19 37.17
N ASP A 325 1.85 4.52 38.34
CA ASP A 325 2.83 3.49 38.62
C ASP A 325 2.51 2.23 37.78
N GLY A 326 3.43 1.86 36.89
CA GLY A 326 3.28 0.70 36.01
C GLY A 326 2.59 0.96 34.67
N GLY A 327 2.09 2.20 34.41
CA GLY A 327 1.43 2.53 33.13
C GLY A 327 1.03 3.99 33.04
N TYR A 328 0.31 4.34 32.00
CA TYR A 328 -0.28 5.65 31.83
C TYR A 328 -1.74 5.52 31.39
N SER A 329 -2.56 6.47 31.77
CA SER A 329 -3.98 6.52 31.45
C SER A 329 -4.30 7.74 30.61
N LEU A 330 -5.24 7.56 29.68
CA LEU A 330 -5.94 8.65 29.03
C LEU A 330 -7.18 8.96 29.86
N THR A 331 -7.30 10.18 30.35
CA THR A 331 -8.39 10.59 31.25
C THR A 331 -9.24 11.68 30.62
N LEU A 332 -10.53 11.72 30.99
CA LEU A 332 -11.46 12.79 30.70
C LEU A 332 -12.10 13.25 32.04
N ASN A 333 -11.96 14.52 32.39
CA ASN A 333 -12.43 15.09 33.65
C ASN A 333 -11.94 14.33 34.90
N GLY A 334 -10.78 13.70 34.83
CA GLY A 334 -10.16 12.93 35.93
C GLY A 334 -10.52 11.44 35.95
N GLU A 335 -11.47 11.00 35.13
CA GLU A 335 -11.82 9.57 35.00
C GLU A 335 -11.01 8.90 33.86
N SER A 336 -10.52 7.66 34.12
CA SER A 336 -9.79 6.91 33.10
C SER A 336 -10.71 6.44 31.99
N LEU A 337 -10.34 6.77 30.74
CA LEU A 337 -10.96 6.23 29.52
C LEU A 337 -10.25 4.99 29.02
N PHE A 338 -8.92 5.01 29.04
CA PHE A 338 -8.07 3.92 28.54
C PHE A 338 -6.76 3.86 29.31
N ASP A 339 -6.40 2.66 29.74
CA ASP A 339 -5.16 2.37 30.43
C ASP A 339 -4.15 1.68 29.51
N PHE A 340 -2.88 1.99 29.68
CA PHE A 340 -1.76 1.47 28.92
C PHE A 340 -0.64 1.03 29.87
N GLU A 341 -0.37 -0.27 29.90
CA GLU A 341 0.57 -0.87 30.87
C GLU A 341 2.05 -0.70 30.49
N ASN A 342 2.36 -0.61 29.20
CA ASN A 342 3.74 -0.62 28.73
C ASN A 342 3.94 0.34 27.56
N ILE A 343 5.14 0.88 27.46
CA ILE A 343 5.59 1.63 26.28
C ILE A 343 6.21 0.64 25.30
N GLU A 344 5.64 0.55 24.10
CA GLU A 344 6.16 -0.30 23.04
C GLU A 344 7.29 0.40 22.28
N VAL A 345 8.43 -0.29 22.16
CA VAL A 345 9.52 0.12 21.28
C VAL A 345 9.61 -0.88 20.12
N TYR A 346 9.27 -0.41 18.93
CA TYR A 346 9.35 -1.18 17.71
C TYR A 346 10.73 -1.00 17.08
N VAL A 347 11.56 -2.05 17.13
CA VAL A 347 12.93 -2.02 16.62
C VAL A 347 12.91 -2.41 15.15
N THR A 348 13.02 -1.43 14.26
CA THR A 348 12.94 -1.62 12.81
C THR A 348 14.24 -2.18 12.22
N ARG A 349 15.38 -1.76 12.74
CA ARG A 349 16.70 -2.25 12.40
C ARG A 349 17.46 -2.64 13.67
N PHE A 350 18.05 -3.81 13.69
CA PHE A 350 19.03 -4.24 14.70
C PHE A 350 20.12 -5.03 14.00
N HIS A 351 21.30 -4.50 14.00
CA HIS A 351 22.43 -5.02 13.24
C HIS A 351 23.72 -4.85 14.04
N ILE A 352 24.54 -5.89 14.13
CA ILE A 352 25.90 -5.84 14.67
C ILE A 352 26.82 -6.41 13.63
N LYS A 353 27.78 -5.62 13.21
CA LYS A 353 28.77 -6.01 12.24
C LYS A 353 30.11 -5.32 12.54
N ASP A 354 31.21 -6.06 12.49
CA ASP A 354 32.55 -5.56 12.74
C ASP A 354 32.70 -4.71 14.03
N GLY A 355 32.01 -5.17 15.09
CA GLY A 355 31.97 -4.46 16.39
C GLY A 355 31.10 -3.20 16.41
N LEU A 356 30.39 -2.83 15.31
CA LEU A 356 29.49 -1.70 15.24
C LEU A 356 28.04 -2.14 15.42
N LEU A 357 27.35 -1.62 16.43
CA LEU A 357 25.92 -1.75 16.62
C LEU A 357 25.18 -0.63 15.86
N THR A 358 24.27 -1.01 14.97
CA THR A 358 23.24 -0.13 14.42
C THR A 358 21.86 -0.58 14.92
N MET A 359 21.17 0.28 15.67
CA MET A 359 19.81 0.04 16.14
C MET A 359 18.94 1.24 15.83
N ILE A 360 17.86 1.00 15.09
CA ILE A 360 16.80 2.00 14.82
C ILE A 360 15.53 1.51 15.49
N GLY A 361 14.92 2.34 16.31
CA GLY A 361 13.71 1.99 17.03
C GLY A 361 12.71 3.13 17.07
N VAL A 362 11.43 2.78 17.17
CA VAL A 362 10.31 3.73 17.28
C VAL A 362 9.55 3.48 18.55
N ILE A 363 9.40 4.51 19.36
CA ILE A 363 8.58 4.53 20.56
C ILE A 363 7.13 4.71 20.15
N LYS A 364 6.35 3.63 20.18
CA LYS A 364 4.93 3.61 19.87
C LYS A 364 4.12 3.91 21.13
N CYS A 365 4.20 5.14 21.58
CA CYS A 365 3.48 5.64 22.74
C CYS A 365 2.43 6.66 22.32
N LEU A 366 1.15 6.40 22.62
CA LEU A 366 0.07 7.32 22.29
C LEU A 366 0.14 8.62 23.09
N ALA A 367 0.81 8.60 24.25
CA ALA A 367 1.06 9.80 25.02
C ALA A 367 1.83 10.88 24.24
N CYS A 368 2.66 10.50 23.25
CA CYS A 368 3.36 11.44 22.38
C CYS A 368 2.43 12.40 21.60
N ASN A 369 1.14 12.09 21.51
CA ASN A 369 0.14 12.98 20.90
C ASN A 369 -0.33 14.09 21.86
N PHE A 370 0.03 14.01 23.12
CA PHE A 370 -0.43 14.91 24.19
C PHE A 370 0.71 15.65 24.89
N THR A 371 1.92 15.10 24.82
CA THR A 371 3.10 15.68 25.46
C THR A 371 4.38 15.31 24.70
N ASP A 372 5.33 16.22 24.69
CA ASP A 372 6.70 15.98 24.23
C ASP A 372 7.62 15.53 25.38
N ASP A 373 7.14 15.52 26.65
CA ASP A 373 7.91 15.05 27.80
C ASP A 373 7.97 13.52 27.83
N ILE A 374 8.64 12.97 26.83
CA ILE A 374 9.03 11.56 26.74
C ILE A 374 10.51 11.48 26.47
N LYS A 375 11.22 10.64 27.24
CA LYS A 375 12.66 10.44 27.13
C LYS A 375 12.99 8.96 27.09
N LEU A 376 14.01 8.62 26.32
CA LEU A 376 14.57 7.27 26.27
C LEU A 376 16.04 7.36 26.70
N LYS A 377 16.41 6.60 27.71
CA LYS A 377 17.79 6.46 28.15
C LYS A 377 18.31 5.06 27.84
N ALA A 378 19.56 5.00 27.41
CA ALA A 378 20.30 3.76 27.25
C ALA A 378 21.52 3.76 28.16
N GLU A 379 21.62 2.76 29.03
CA GLU A 379 22.77 2.50 29.87
C GLU A 379 23.62 1.42 29.21
N PHE A 380 24.80 1.79 28.76
CA PHE A 380 25.80 0.90 28.18
C PHE A 380 26.74 0.43 29.29
N ILE A 381 26.74 -0.88 29.55
CA ILE A 381 27.49 -1.52 30.65
C ILE A 381 28.57 -2.40 30.05
N GLY A 382 29.81 -2.19 30.46
CA GLY A 382 30.99 -2.92 30.02
C GLY A 382 31.95 -3.24 31.16
N GLU A 383 33.13 -3.78 30.83
CA GLU A 383 34.16 -4.11 31.83
C GLU A 383 34.74 -2.86 32.54
N GLY A 384 34.76 -1.72 31.84
CA GLY A 384 35.26 -0.45 32.36
C GLY A 384 34.23 0.40 33.12
N GLY A 385 33.01 -0.12 33.34
CA GLY A 385 31.93 0.64 34.03
C GLY A 385 30.65 0.75 33.19
N SER A 386 29.80 1.73 33.54
CA SER A 386 28.58 2.03 32.79
C SER A 386 28.51 3.49 32.37
N THR A 387 27.95 3.73 31.17
CA THR A 387 27.64 5.07 30.65
C THR A 387 26.15 5.14 30.36
N CYS A 388 25.45 6.10 30.94
CA CYS A 388 24.03 6.33 30.69
C CYS A 388 23.89 7.57 29.79
N GLU A 389 23.18 7.41 28.69
CA GLU A 389 22.93 8.46 27.70
C GLU A 389 21.42 8.64 27.49
N GLU A 390 20.97 9.88 27.39
CA GLU A 390 19.64 10.19 26.87
C GLU A 390 19.71 10.20 25.34
N LEU A 391 18.93 9.33 24.70
CA LEU A 391 18.97 9.19 23.24
C LEU A 391 18.16 10.32 22.59
N PRO A 392 18.71 11.00 21.56
CA PRO A 392 17.96 11.99 20.80
C PRO A 392 16.74 11.36 20.13
N LEU A 393 15.58 11.98 20.32
CA LEU A 393 14.33 11.55 19.73
C LEU A 393 13.92 12.47 18.58
N LYS A 394 13.60 11.87 17.41
CA LYS A 394 13.04 12.58 16.26
C LYS A 394 11.59 12.12 16.02
N LYS A 395 10.79 12.92 15.31
CA LYS A 395 9.46 12.47 14.86
C LYS A 395 9.61 11.28 13.92
N SER A 396 8.82 10.24 14.13
CA SER A 396 8.80 9.03 13.32
C SER A 396 7.87 9.20 12.12
N SER A 397 8.18 8.56 11.00
CA SER A 397 7.27 8.42 9.87
C SER A 397 6.20 7.34 10.08
N LEU A 398 6.38 6.47 11.08
CA LEU A 398 5.39 5.45 11.41
C LEU A 398 4.09 6.10 11.86
N SER A 399 3.01 5.80 11.14
CA SER A 399 1.68 6.31 11.40
C SER A 399 0.70 5.18 11.63
N LEU A 400 -0.22 5.36 12.59
CA LEU A 400 -1.40 4.51 12.77
C LEU A 400 -2.59 5.04 11.98
N PHE A 401 -2.49 6.23 11.43
CA PHE A 401 -3.58 6.97 10.81
C PHE A 401 -3.24 7.40 9.38
N ALA A 402 -4.25 7.89 8.70
CA ALA A 402 -4.12 8.54 7.41
C ALA A 402 -3.13 9.73 7.45
N SER A 403 -2.49 10.00 6.32
CA SER A 403 -1.39 10.97 6.19
C SER A 403 -1.73 12.41 6.63
N LYS A 404 -2.99 12.82 6.57
CA LYS A 404 -3.46 14.17 6.97
C LYS A 404 -4.01 14.24 8.41
N THR A 405 -3.76 13.25 9.28
CA THR A 405 -4.13 13.33 10.68
C THR A 405 -2.96 13.88 11.50
N GLU A 406 -3.20 14.96 12.22
CA GLU A 406 -2.18 15.67 13.02
C GLU A 406 -1.71 14.91 14.28
N THR A 407 -2.28 13.74 14.55
CA THR A 407 -2.14 13.02 15.81
C THR A 407 -1.13 11.89 15.78
N ASN A 408 -0.08 11.98 14.98
CA ASN A 408 0.91 10.92 14.94
C ASN A 408 2.30 11.47 15.25
N ASN A 409 2.61 11.48 16.53
CA ASN A 409 3.87 12.00 17.07
C ASN A 409 4.77 10.91 17.66
N PHE A 410 4.71 9.68 17.15
CA PHE A 410 5.67 8.66 17.55
C PHE A 410 7.09 9.19 17.39
N LYS A 411 7.95 8.78 18.32
CA LYS A 411 9.34 9.22 18.35
C LYS A 411 10.26 8.07 17.92
N MET A 412 11.24 8.37 17.09
CA MET A 412 12.28 7.42 16.72
C MET A 412 13.62 7.80 17.31
N PHE A 413 14.48 6.80 17.45
CA PHE A 413 15.87 6.97 17.86
C PHE A 413 16.80 6.09 17.02
N VAL A 414 18.06 6.48 16.99
CA VAL A 414 19.15 5.77 16.32
C VAL A 414 20.32 5.59 17.26
N ILE A 415 20.78 4.36 17.44
CA ILE A 415 22.05 4.03 18.05
C ILE A 415 22.98 3.54 16.95
N LYS A 416 24.13 4.19 16.77
CA LYS A 416 25.22 3.72 15.91
C LYS A 416 26.51 3.86 16.70
N ARG A 417 27.03 2.74 17.25
CA ARG A 417 28.10 2.76 18.26
C ARG A 417 28.93 1.49 18.22
N LYS A 418 30.26 1.60 18.40
CA LYS A 418 31.15 0.46 18.66
C LYS A 418 30.80 -0.18 20.02
N ILE A 419 30.85 -1.53 20.05
CA ILE A 419 30.42 -2.32 21.23
C ILE A 419 31.55 -3.20 21.80
N ASP A 420 32.82 -2.92 21.48
CA ASP A 420 33.95 -3.77 21.83
C ASP A 420 34.03 -4.07 23.34
N ASP A 421 33.70 -3.08 24.18
CA ASP A 421 33.68 -3.20 25.62
C ASP A 421 32.27 -3.34 26.23
N ILE A 422 31.19 -3.39 25.40
CA ILE A 422 29.83 -3.39 25.89
C ILE A 422 29.32 -4.82 26.03
N SER A 423 28.98 -5.21 27.26
CA SER A 423 28.39 -6.52 27.56
C SER A 423 26.87 -6.49 27.70
N LYS A 424 26.28 -5.28 27.95
CA LYS A 424 24.85 -5.11 28.19
C LYS A 424 24.40 -3.70 27.88
N ILE A 425 23.21 -3.57 27.29
CA ILE A 425 22.51 -2.28 27.09
C ILE A 425 21.17 -2.39 27.80
N LYS A 426 20.91 -1.51 28.77
CA LYS A 426 19.64 -1.42 29.48
C LYS A 426 18.93 -0.15 29.07
N PHE A 427 17.64 -0.25 28.77
CA PHE A 427 16.82 0.88 28.33
C PHE A 427 15.80 1.25 29.41
N SER A 428 15.63 2.55 29.62
CA SER A 428 14.62 3.13 30.48
C SER A 428 13.88 4.25 29.74
N THR A 429 12.56 4.23 29.79
CA THR A 429 11.72 5.29 29.21
C THR A 429 11.10 6.10 30.31
N PHE A 430 11.09 7.42 30.14
CA PHE A 430 10.46 8.36 31.08
C PHE A 430 9.32 9.07 30.35
N LEU A 431 8.16 9.12 30.99
CA LEU A 431 7.01 9.87 30.53
C LEU A 431 6.50 10.71 31.69
N LEU A 432 6.43 12.03 31.48
CA LEU A 432 6.03 13.00 32.52
C LEU A 432 6.82 12.80 33.86
N GLY A 433 8.12 12.55 33.69
CA GLY A 433 9.05 12.36 34.84
C GLY A 433 9.02 10.97 35.49
N LYS A 434 8.06 10.11 35.20
CA LYS A 434 8.02 8.72 35.74
C LYS A 434 8.72 7.74 34.83
N GLU A 435 9.41 6.74 35.40
CA GLU A 435 10.10 5.68 34.68
C GLU A 435 9.15 4.53 34.33
N TYR A 436 9.22 4.02 33.08
CA TYR A 436 8.43 2.90 32.60
C TYR A 436 9.25 1.81 31.98
N ASP A 437 8.81 0.59 32.17
CA ASP A 437 9.31 -0.56 31.44
C ASP A 437 8.94 -0.48 29.96
N ILE A 438 9.89 -0.81 29.09
CA ILE A 438 9.65 -0.92 27.66
C ILE A 438 9.44 -2.35 27.23
N ARG A 439 8.64 -2.50 26.19
CA ARG A 439 8.43 -3.78 25.50
C ARG A 439 8.95 -3.70 24.08
N PHE A 440 10.02 -4.41 23.78
CA PHE A 440 10.52 -4.52 22.41
C PHE A 440 9.59 -5.36 21.53
N THR A 441 9.32 -4.87 20.32
CA THR A 441 8.66 -5.58 19.22
C THR A 441 9.52 -5.48 17.97
N PHE A 442 9.40 -6.47 17.08
CA PHE A 442 10.32 -6.65 15.97
C PHE A 442 9.59 -7.03 14.69
N PRO A 443 10.03 -6.54 13.50
CA PRO A 443 9.53 -6.98 12.20
C PRO A 443 10.00 -8.41 11.88
N PRO A 444 9.40 -9.08 10.88
CA PRO A 444 9.85 -10.38 10.40
C PRO A 444 11.29 -10.42 9.90
N THR A 445 11.84 -9.30 9.52
CA THR A 445 13.21 -9.11 9.03
C THR A 445 14.24 -8.92 10.15
N SER A 446 13.79 -8.82 11.39
CA SER A 446 14.69 -8.74 12.54
C SER A 446 15.27 -10.10 12.93
N PRO A 447 16.55 -10.16 13.37
CA PRO A 447 17.11 -11.39 13.94
C PRO A 447 16.35 -11.88 15.17
N PHE A 448 15.66 -10.99 15.89
CA PHE A 448 14.75 -11.37 16.96
C PHE A 448 13.34 -11.67 16.41
N SER A 449 12.70 -12.70 16.94
CA SER A 449 11.34 -13.07 16.52
C SER A 449 10.58 -13.73 17.68
N ARG A 450 9.55 -13.07 18.17
CA ARG A 450 8.64 -13.66 19.18
C ARG A 450 7.84 -14.82 18.61
N ALA A 451 7.41 -14.74 17.35
CA ALA A 451 6.65 -15.81 16.69
C ALA A 451 7.45 -17.11 16.57
N LEU A 452 8.77 -17.04 16.42
CA LEU A 452 9.69 -18.18 16.43
C LEU A 452 10.31 -18.41 17.81
N LYS A 453 9.87 -17.70 18.85
CA LYS A 453 10.48 -17.72 20.19
C LYS A 453 12.01 -17.45 20.16
N ARG A 454 12.51 -16.74 19.15
CA ARG A 454 13.91 -16.41 18.96
C ARG A 454 14.18 -15.03 19.58
N LEU A 455 14.61 -15.01 20.83
CA LEU A 455 15.01 -13.81 21.56
C LEU A 455 16.54 -13.72 21.75
N SER A 456 17.28 -14.61 21.11
CA SER A 456 18.76 -14.58 21.03
C SER A 456 19.22 -15.16 19.70
N TYR A 457 20.38 -14.75 19.24
CA TYR A 457 21.05 -15.23 18.04
C TYR A 457 22.55 -15.03 18.15
N VAL A 458 23.30 -15.65 17.23
CA VAL A 458 24.77 -15.48 17.14
C VAL A 458 25.09 -14.89 15.77
N CYS A 459 25.94 -13.89 15.74
CA CYS A 459 26.38 -13.21 14.55
C CYS A 459 27.80 -12.65 14.78
N ASP A 460 28.69 -12.75 13.81
CA ASP A 460 30.06 -12.24 13.85
C ASP A 460 30.84 -12.55 15.15
N GLY A 461 30.72 -13.78 15.63
CA GLY A 461 31.38 -14.18 16.87
C GLY A 461 30.74 -13.61 18.14
N VAL A 462 29.63 -12.92 18.03
CA VAL A 462 28.90 -12.32 19.16
C VAL A 462 27.57 -13.03 19.38
N HIS A 463 27.26 -13.37 20.63
CA HIS A 463 25.96 -13.86 21.07
C HIS A 463 25.16 -12.70 21.63
N VAL A 464 24.03 -12.41 21.01
CA VAL A 464 23.12 -11.32 21.42
C VAL A 464 21.82 -11.89 21.95
N ALA A 465 21.35 -11.41 23.09
CA ALA A 465 20.09 -11.81 23.70
C ALA A 465 19.26 -10.61 24.15
N CYS A 466 17.98 -10.57 23.79
CA CYS A 466 17.04 -9.54 24.21
C CYS A 466 16.09 -10.12 25.28
N LYS A 467 16.06 -9.51 26.46
CA LYS A 467 15.16 -9.86 27.57
C LYS A 467 14.57 -8.61 28.21
N LYS A 468 13.25 -8.47 28.14
CA LYS A 468 12.53 -7.26 28.61
C LYS A 468 13.13 -5.99 27.96
N ASN A 469 13.63 -5.05 28.77
CA ASN A 469 14.24 -3.79 28.38
C ASN A 469 15.77 -3.87 28.21
N THR A 470 16.33 -5.06 28.11
CA THR A 470 17.79 -5.29 28.15
C THR A 470 18.25 -6.10 26.96
N ILE A 471 19.33 -5.65 26.33
CA ILE A 471 20.09 -6.39 25.30
C ILE A 471 21.41 -6.80 25.94
N LYS A 472 21.70 -8.10 25.92
CA LYS A 472 22.98 -8.67 26.41
C LYS A 472 23.84 -9.05 25.22
N ILE A 473 25.10 -8.68 25.27
CA ILE A 473 26.08 -8.91 24.23
C ILE A 473 27.26 -9.67 24.85
N LYS A 474 27.64 -10.80 24.29
CA LYS A 474 28.75 -11.62 24.81
C LYS A 474 29.47 -12.24 23.63
N LYS A 475 30.76 -12.53 23.80
CA LYS A 475 31.49 -13.38 22.84
C LYS A 475 30.79 -14.73 22.68
N ALA A 476 30.57 -15.14 21.46
CA ALA A 476 29.88 -16.40 21.18
C ALA A 476 30.79 -17.60 21.56
N SER A 477 30.23 -18.52 22.32
CA SER A 477 30.90 -19.81 22.54
C SER A 477 30.60 -20.78 21.40
N ALA A 478 31.47 -21.78 21.17
CA ALA A 478 31.17 -22.83 20.21
C ALA A 478 29.82 -23.52 20.45
N PHE A 479 29.47 -23.73 21.74
CA PHE A 479 28.18 -24.29 22.12
C PHE A 479 26.99 -23.37 21.71
N SER A 480 27.09 -22.07 21.95
CA SER A 480 26.06 -21.11 21.55
C SER A 480 25.87 -21.05 20.04
N SER A 481 26.97 -21.10 19.28
CA SER A 481 26.94 -21.09 17.82
C SER A 481 26.27 -22.36 17.26
N VAL A 482 26.65 -23.54 17.74
CA VAL A 482 26.02 -24.81 17.37
C VAL A 482 24.53 -24.84 17.76
N TYR A 483 24.18 -24.41 18.96
CA TYR A 483 22.78 -24.35 19.42
C TYR A 483 21.92 -23.49 18.51
N HIS A 484 22.35 -22.27 18.17
CA HIS A 484 21.59 -21.37 17.31
C HIS A 484 21.50 -21.87 15.88
N THR A 485 22.54 -22.52 15.35
CA THR A 485 22.52 -23.16 14.04
C THR A 485 21.48 -24.28 13.99
N LEU A 486 21.53 -25.22 14.96
CA LEU A 486 20.57 -26.34 15.05
C LEU A 486 19.14 -25.84 15.24
N ARG A 487 18.94 -24.82 16.06
CA ARG A 487 17.63 -24.21 16.26
C ARG A 487 17.09 -23.57 14.99
N GLY A 488 17.95 -22.91 14.19
CA GLY A 488 17.57 -22.38 12.90
C GLY A 488 17.13 -23.45 11.91
N ILE A 489 17.89 -24.57 11.89
CA ILE A 489 17.59 -25.74 11.05
C ILE A 489 16.24 -26.37 11.40
N ARG A 490 15.84 -26.40 12.68
CA ARG A 490 14.54 -26.94 13.13
C ARG A 490 13.33 -26.30 12.44
N PHE A 491 13.40 -25.06 12.04
CA PHE A 491 12.34 -24.35 11.30
C PHE A 491 12.46 -24.46 9.77
N ALA A 492 13.59 -24.94 9.29
CA ALA A 492 13.94 -25.03 7.88
C ALA A 492 13.02 -25.92 7.04
N PRO A 493 12.46 -27.06 7.54
CA PRO A 493 11.54 -27.88 6.74
C PRO A 493 10.31 -27.14 6.21
N LYS A 494 9.87 -26.07 6.90
CA LYS A 494 8.76 -25.23 6.47
C LYS A 494 9.04 -24.38 5.22
N ILE A 495 10.28 -24.29 4.81
CA ILE A 495 10.75 -23.46 3.68
C ILE A 495 11.32 -24.26 2.53
N GLY A 496 11.26 -25.58 2.61
CA GLY A 496 11.77 -26.51 1.57
C GLY A 496 13.25 -26.84 1.68
N TYR A 497 13.66 -27.98 1.11
CA TYR A 497 15.00 -28.52 1.28
C TYR A 497 16.13 -27.62 0.71
N ARG A 498 15.90 -26.98 -0.45
CA ARG A 498 16.91 -26.07 -1.05
C ARG A 498 17.20 -24.87 -0.14
N ASN A 499 16.17 -24.28 0.44
CA ASN A 499 16.32 -23.18 1.38
C ASN A 499 16.93 -23.62 2.72
N THR A 500 16.68 -24.86 3.15
CA THR A 500 17.34 -25.48 4.29
C THR A 500 18.84 -25.60 4.04
N LEU A 501 19.22 -26.08 2.86
CA LEU A 501 20.62 -26.22 2.47
C LEU A 501 21.32 -24.88 2.42
N THR A 502 20.69 -23.84 1.81
CA THR A 502 21.21 -22.48 1.79
C THR A 502 21.51 -21.97 3.21
N ARG A 503 20.56 -22.20 4.15
CA ARG A 503 20.74 -21.79 5.54
C ARG A 503 21.91 -22.48 6.23
N ILE A 504 22.16 -23.77 5.94
CA ILE A 504 23.27 -24.54 6.54
C ILE A 504 24.60 -24.08 5.95
N MET A 505 24.65 -23.84 4.65
CA MET A 505 25.89 -23.53 3.94
C MET A 505 26.36 -22.08 4.11
N SER A 506 25.44 -21.11 4.18
CA SER A 506 25.82 -19.68 4.13
C SER A 506 26.82 -19.25 5.22
N PRO A 507 26.73 -19.69 6.51
CA PRO A 507 27.73 -19.30 7.52
C PRO A 507 29.12 -19.85 7.24
N HIS A 508 29.21 -21.05 6.63
CA HIS A 508 30.47 -21.66 6.27
C HIS A 508 31.06 -21.04 5.00
N PHE A 509 30.19 -20.70 4.04
CA PHE A 509 30.59 -20.11 2.78
C PHE A 509 31.15 -18.69 2.95
N ARG A 510 30.58 -17.92 3.91
CA ARG A 510 31.04 -16.57 4.26
C ARG A 510 32.43 -16.54 4.91
N LYS A 511 32.81 -17.58 5.61
CA LYS A 511 34.01 -17.58 6.45
C LYS A 511 35.28 -17.22 5.65
N GLY A 512 35.97 -16.13 6.04
CA GLY A 512 37.21 -15.68 5.44
C GLY A 512 37.07 -15.06 4.05
N LYS A 513 35.87 -14.69 3.63
CA LYS A 513 35.60 -14.05 2.33
C LYS A 513 34.88 -12.75 2.56
N LYS A 514 35.22 -11.73 1.80
CA LYS A 514 34.41 -10.51 1.65
C LYS A 514 33.62 -10.62 0.35
N ILE A 515 32.32 -10.55 0.42
CA ILE A 515 31.41 -10.75 -0.73
C ILE A 515 30.51 -9.53 -0.87
N TRP A 516 30.59 -8.84 -2.01
CA TRP A 516 29.70 -7.79 -2.37
C TRP A 516 28.74 -8.26 -3.47
N LEU A 517 27.43 -8.03 -3.26
CA LEU A 517 26.40 -8.42 -4.20
C LEU A 517 25.77 -7.17 -4.79
N TYR A 518 25.76 -7.08 -6.11
CA TYR A 518 25.17 -5.98 -6.85
C TYR A 518 23.84 -6.44 -7.46
N CYS A 519 22.78 -5.64 -7.33
CA CYS A 519 21.51 -5.94 -7.96
C CYS A 519 20.75 -4.68 -8.31
N ASP A 520 20.19 -4.67 -9.51
CA ASP A 520 19.16 -3.75 -9.91
C ASP A 520 17.78 -4.37 -9.62
N SER A 521 16.72 -3.95 -10.28
CA SER A 521 15.42 -4.59 -10.12
C SER A 521 15.43 -6.01 -10.69
N SER A 522 14.62 -6.90 -10.11
CA SER A 522 14.34 -8.21 -10.71
C SER A 522 13.69 -8.15 -12.12
N LYS A 523 13.33 -6.96 -12.59
CA LYS A 523 12.65 -6.74 -13.87
C LYS A 523 13.40 -5.80 -14.82
N THR A 524 14.29 -4.97 -14.30
CA THR A 524 15.07 -4.01 -15.07
C THR A 524 16.56 -4.29 -14.88
N VAL A 525 17.35 -3.91 -15.86
CA VAL A 525 18.77 -4.17 -15.93
C VAL A 525 19.43 -2.92 -16.47
N LYS A 526 20.72 -2.70 -16.16
CA LYS A 526 21.50 -1.49 -16.50
C LYS A 526 21.00 -0.25 -15.76
N ASP A 527 20.96 -0.33 -14.44
CA ASP A 527 20.83 0.84 -13.57
C ASP A 527 22.11 1.04 -12.77
N ASN A 528 22.09 1.83 -11.71
CA ASN A 528 23.24 2.25 -10.95
C ASN A 528 24.12 1.09 -10.43
N ALA A 529 23.51 -0.02 -9.99
CA ALA A 529 24.26 -1.18 -9.51
C ALA A 529 25.02 -1.91 -10.63
N TYR A 530 24.49 -1.89 -11.86
CA TYR A 530 25.19 -2.43 -13.02
C TYR A 530 26.50 -1.66 -13.31
N TYR A 531 26.42 -0.33 -13.36
CA TYR A 531 27.59 0.49 -13.63
C TYR A 531 28.62 0.35 -12.51
N GLN A 532 28.21 0.45 -11.26
CA GLN A 532 29.12 0.26 -10.12
C GLN A 532 29.78 -1.14 -10.10
N PHE A 533 29.04 -2.19 -10.48
CA PHE A 533 29.61 -3.53 -10.58
C PHE A 533 30.71 -3.60 -11.63
N LEU A 534 30.50 -3.01 -12.81
CA LEU A 534 31.51 -3.01 -13.89
C LEU A 534 32.78 -2.21 -13.53
N HIS A 535 32.62 -1.17 -12.71
CA HIS A 535 33.74 -0.43 -12.16
C HIS A 535 34.48 -1.27 -11.12
N ASP A 536 33.76 -1.77 -10.12
CA ASP A 536 34.38 -2.39 -8.95
C ASP A 536 34.97 -3.77 -9.23
N ILE A 537 34.46 -4.54 -10.21
CA ILE A 537 34.97 -5.87 -10.55
C ILE A 537 36.41 -5.84 -11.04
N LYS A 538 36.90 -4.68 -11.47
CA LYS A 538 38.26 -4.45 -11.94
C LYS A 538 39.27 -4.23 -10.80
N LYS A 539 38.78 -4.02 -9.55
CA LYS A 539 39.65 -3.73 -8.39
C LYS A 539 40.25 -5.02 -7.83
N ASP A 540 41.52 -5.01 -7.54
CA ASP A 540 42.25 -6.12 -6.90
C ASP A 540 42.43 -5.84 -5.40
N ASP A 541 41.36 -6.01 -4.64
CA ASP A 541 41.27 -5.70 -3.21
C ASP A 541 40.83 -6.92 -2.37
N GLY A 542 40.77 -8.08 -2.97
CA GLY A 542 40.35 -9.32 -2.32
C GLY A 542 38.85 -9.45 -2.07
N VAL A 543 38.03 -8.51 -2.55
CA VAL A 543 36.56 -8.57 -2.46
C VAL A 543 36.00 -9.38 -3.62
N LEU A 544 35.17 -10.37 -3.30
CA LEU A 544 34.45 -11.16 -4.31
C LEU A 544 33.17 -10.44 -4.70
N ARG A 545 33.03 -10.10 -5.95
CA ARG A 545 31.89 -9.31 -6.48
C ARG A 545 31.04 -10.13 -7.41
N TYR A 546 29.72 -10.04 -7.23
CA TYR A 546 28.72 -10.76 -8.03
C TYR A 546 27.56 -9.84 -8.40
N TYR A 547 27.07 -9.97 -9.63
CA TYR A 547 25.88 -9.24 -10.09
C TYR A 547 24.69 -10.19 -10.26
N VAL A 548 23.55 -9.81 -9.71
CA VAL A 548 22.28 -10.57 -9.81
C VAL A 548 21.45 -10.03 -10.98
N TYR A 549 21.14 -10.92 -11.92
CA TYR A 549 20.35 -10.57 -13.11
C TYR A 549 19.07 -11.37 -13.21
N ASN A 550 18.06 -10.81 -13.90
CA ASN A 550 16.82 -11.51 -14.21
C ASN A 550 17.10 -12.56 -15.30
N PRO A 551 16.87 -13.88 -15.05
CA PRO A 551 17.09 -14.92 -16.04
C PRO A 551 16.19 -14.83 -17.28
N GLU A 552 15.10 -14.03 -17.23
CA GLU A 552 14.21 -13.78 -18.38
C GLU A 552 14.65 -12.56 -19.20
N ALA A 553 15.63 -11.79 -18.72
CA ALA A 553 16.15 -10.64 -19.44
C ALA A 553 17.19 -11.07 -20.48
N ASP A 554 17.13 -10.46 -21.65
CA ASP A 554 18.20 -10.56 -22.63
C ASP A 554 19.38 -9.71 -22.15
N ILE A 555 20.46 -10.36 -21.74
CA ILE A 555 21.69 -9.72 -21.26
C ILE A 555 22.88 -9.91 -22.22
N ASP A 556 22.62 -10.40 -23.43
CA ASP A 556 23.67 -10.59 -24.43
C ASP A 556 24.32 -9.26 -24.80
N GLY A 557 25.64 -9.25 -24.82
CA GLY A 557 26.42 -8.04 -25.08
C GLY A 557 26.50 -7.02 -23.94
N TRP A 558 25.97 -7.35 -22.74
CA TRP A 558 26.05 -6.43 -21.59
C TRP A 558 27.27 -6.65 -20.76
N PHE A 559 27.79 -7.85 -20.75
CA PHE A 559 28.92 -8.24 -19.93
C PHE A 559 29.99 -8.91 -20.79
N ASP A 560 31.24 -8.56 -20.54
CA ASP A 560 32.37 -9.27 -21.14
C ASP A 560 32.44 -10.71 -20.65
N ASP A 561 33.01 -11.60 -21.44
CA ASP A 561 33.16 -13.02 -21.10
C ASP A 561 33.93 -13.22 -19.80
N SER A 562 34.84 -12.31 -19.47
CA SER A 562 35.67 -12.35 -18.26
C SER A 562 34.87 -12.27 -16.95
N VAL A 563 33.68 -11.67 -16.98
CA VAL A 563 32.83 -11.49 -15.77
C VAL A 563 31.62 -12.43 -15.70
N LYS A 564 31.44 -13.31 -16.72
CA LYS A 564 30.33 -14.26 -16.77
C LYS A 564 30.26 -15.15 -15.52
N ALA A 565 31.38 -15.56 -14.97
CA ALA A 565 31.45 -16.36 -13.75
C ALA A 565 30.93 -15.64 -12.50
N ASN A 566 30.82 -14.32 -12.57
CA ASN A 566 30.36 -13.45 -11.47
C ASN A 566 28.87 -13.08 -11.59
N LEU A 567 28.16 -13.65 -12.58
CA LEU A 567 26.73 -13.40 -12.80
C LEU A 567 25.88 -14.45 -12.11
N LEU A 568 24.88 -14.03 -11.33
CA LEU A 568 23.98 -14.90 -10.58
C LEU A 568 22.53 -14.73 -11.07
N PRO A 569 21.90 -15.78 -11.61
CA PRO A 569 20.48 -15.72 -11.96
C PRO A 569 19.60 -15.49 -10.72
N TYR A 570 18.72 -14.52 -10.77
CA TYR A 570 17.77 -14.20 -9.68
C TYR A 570 16.95 -15.45 -9.29
N GLY A 571 16.82 -15.70 -8.00
CA GLY A 571 16.08 -16.84 -7.48
C GLY A 571 16.81 -18.18 -7.53
N SER A 572 18.00 -18.24 -8.13
CA SER A 572 18.83 -19.46 -8.13
C SER A 572 19.32 -19.83 -6.73
N PHE A 573 19.79 -21.08 -6.58
CA PHE A 573 20.40 -21.53 -5.33
C PHE A 573 21.65 -20.69 -4.98
N ASN A 574 22.50 -20.44 -5.97
CA ASN A 574 23.71 -19.64 -5.80
C ASN A 574 23.36 -18.20 -5.39
N HIS A 575 22.42 -17.55 -6.09
CA HIS A 575 21.96 -16.22 -5.68
C HIS A 575 21.59 -16.17 -4.19
N ARG A 576 20.75 -17.10 -3.72
CA ARG A 576 20.29 -17.15 -2.31
C ARG A 576 21.45 -17.43 -1.34
N LEU A 577 22.37 -18.31 -1.73
CA LEU A 577 23.55 -18.61 -0.93
C LEU A 577 24.46 -17.40 -0.78
N TYR A 578 24.78 -16.74 -1.90
CA TYR A 578 25.64 -15.56 -1.91
C TYR A 578 24.98 -14.39 -1.19
N ALA A 579 23.69 -14.16 -1.38
CA ALA A 579 22.96 -13.09 -0.71
C ALA A 579 22.96 -13.23 0.82
N LEU A 580 22.79 -14.46 1.36
CA LEU A 580 22.89 -14.71 2.80
C LEU A 580 24.34 -14.74 3.32
N SER A 581 25.32 -14.77 2.42
CA SER A 581 26.75 -14.78 2.75
C SER A 581 27.42 -13.43 2.48
N ALA A 582 26.69 -12.48 1.90
CA ALA A 582 27.23 -11.17 1.53
C ALA A 582 27.62 -10.34 2.75
N ASP A 583 28.64 -9.50 2.55
CA ASP A 583 28.99 -8.42 3.48
C ASP A 583 28.26 -7.12 3.13
N LYS A 584 28.17 -6.82 1.83
CA LYS A 584 27.42 -5.68 1.34
C LYS A 584 26.48 -6.09 0.20
N ILE A 585 25.29 -5.52 0.18
CA ILE A 585 24.35 -5.61 -0.93
C ILE A 585 24.15 -4.20 -1.46
N ILE A 586 24.56 -3.98 -2.69
CA ILE A 586 24.57 -2.69 -3.38
C ILE A 586 23.45 -2.74 -4.40
N THR A 587 22.43 -1.90 -4.25
CA THR A 587 21.18 -2.05 -5.00
C THR A 587 20.58 -0.74 -5.44
N SER A 588 20.07 -0.68 -6.67
CA SER A 588 19.34 0.48 -7.21
C SER A 588 17.87 0.50 -6.83
N PHE A 589 17.32 -0.62 -6.34
CA PHE A 589 15.92 -0.75 -5.96
C PHE A 589 15.75 -1.14 -4.50
N TYR A 590 14.84 -0.49 -3.82
CA TYR A 590 14.51 -0.81 -2.45
C TYR A 590 13.52 -1.98 -2.37
N GLY A 591 13.90 -3.00 -1.65
CA GLY A 591 13.02 -4.12 -1.32
C GLY A 591 13.78 -5.42 -1.09
N LEU A 592 13.80 -5.92 0.16
CA LEU A 592 14.47 -7.20 0.48
C LEU A 592 13.94 -8.38 -0.34
N ARG A 593 12.70 -8.34 -0.85
CA ARG A 593 12.15 -9.37 -1.72
C ARG A 593 12.89 -9.41 -3.06
N ASP A 594 13.18 -8.24 -3.61
CA ASP A 594 13.87 -8.12 -4.88
C ASP A 594 15.35 -8.51 -4.74
N ILE A 595 15.94 -8.28 -3.56
CA ILE A 595 17.31 -8.64 -3.22
C ILE A 595 17.47 -10.14 -2.94
N LEU A 596 16.59 -10.72 -2.10
CA LEU A 596 16.78 -12.06 -1.53
C LEU A 596 15.95 -13.16 -2.21
N SER A 597 15.04 -12.80 -3.10
CA SER A 597 14.07 -13.72 -3.75
C SER A 597 13.22 -14.56 -2.78
N TYR A 598 13.03 -14.12 -1.54
CA TYR A 598 12.12 -14.75 -0.56
C TYR A 598 10.84 -13.95 -0.39
N PRO A 599 9.66 -14.62 -0.26
CA PRO A 599 8.46 -13.94 0.17
C PRO A 599 8.66 -13.28 1.55
N TYR A 600 8.12 -12.09 1.77
CA TYR A 600 8.29 -11.33 3.02
C TYR A 600 7.99 -12.17 4.28
N GLY A 601 6.92 -12.99 4.25
CA GLY A 601 6.57 -13.89 5.35
C GLY A 601 7.59 -15.01 5.64
N ALA A 602 8.47 -15.34 4.67
CA ALA A 602 9.52 -16.34 4.84
C ALA A 602 10.83 -15.74 5.39
N MET A 603 11.03 -14.43 5.27
CA MET A 603 12.27 -13.75 5.72
C MET A 603 12.59 -13.98 7.20
N LYS A 604 11.55 -14.10 8.05
CA LYS A 604 11.72 -14.43 9.49
C LYS A 604 12.55 -15.69 9.75
N TYR A 605 12.61 -16.62 8.80
CA TYR A 605 13.38 -17.87 8.95
C TYR A 605 14.87 -17.69 8.62
N PHE A 606 15.24 -16.56 8.02
CA PHE A 606 16.63 -16.25 7.61
C PHE A 606 17.18 -14.98 8.28
N ALA A 607 16.35 -14.24 8.98
CA ALA A 607 16.69 -12.91 9.51
C ALA A 607 17.92 -12.90 10.43
N ASP A 608 18.23 -14.01 11.09
CA ASP A 608 19.45 -14.21 11.89
C ASP A 608 20.72 -14.45 11.06
N LEU A 609 20.59 -14.65 9.77
CA LEU A 609 21.70 -14.78 8.80
C LEU A 609 21.87 -13.52 7.94
N MET A 610 20.92 -12.59 7.99
CA MET A 610 20.98 -11.34 7.23
C MET A 610 21.91 -10.33 7.92
N ASN A 611 23.23 -10.63 7.85
CA ASN A 611 24.26 -9.79 8.45
C ASN A 611 25.08 -9.06 7.38
N PHE A 612 24.41 -8.44 6.45
CA PHE A 612 24.98 -7.62 5.39
C PHE A 612 24.52 -6.17 5.53
N ASP A 613 25.37 -5.25 5.09
CA ASP A 613 24.96 -3.86 4.90
C ASP A 613 24.19 -3.71 3.60
N VAL A 614 23.10 -2.95 3.63
CA VAL A 614 22.34 -2.59 2.44
C VAL A 614 22.71 -1.18 2.02
N ILE A 615 23.27 -1.05 0.83
CA ILE A 615 23.65 0.22 0.22
C ILE A 615 22.64 0.50 -0.90
N TYR A 616 21.80 1.50 -0.70
CA TYR A 616 20.77 1.88 -1.65
C TYR A 616 21.29 2.99 -2.57
N LEU A 617 21.42 2.70 -3.87
CA LEU A 617 21.97 3.61 -4.87
C LEU A 617 20.92 4.56 -5.47
N GLN A 618 19.65 4.35 -5.13
CA GLN A 618 18.50 4.92 -5.80
C GLN A 618 18.35 4.49 -7.28
N HIS A 619 17.16 4.65 -7.81
CA HIS A 619 16.83 4.46 -9.22
C HIS A 619 16.74 5.82 -9.96
N GLY A 620 16.56 6.89 -9.24
CA GLY A 620 16.46 8.27 -9.68
C GLY A 620 16.31 9.18 -8.47
N VAL A 621 16.57 10.46 -8.64
CA VAL A 621 16.46 11.45 -7.58
C VAL A 621 15.06 11.41 -6.97
N LEU A 622 14.98 11.24 -5.66
CA LEU A 622 13.72 11.15 -4.94
C LEU A 622 13.03 12.51 -4.91
N HIS A 623 11.93 12.67 -5.65
CA HIS A 623 11.13 13.89 -5.64
C HIS A 623 9.63 13.65 -5.46
N ALA A 624 9.19 12.39 -5.50
CA ALA A 624 7.83 12.02 -5.12
C ALA A 624 7.74 11.89 -3.59
N THR A 625 6.70 12.47 -2.98
CA THR A 625 6.51 12.42 -1.53
C THR A 625 6.06 11.03 -1.09
N LEU A 626 6.99 10.26 -0.54
CA LEU A 626 6.80 8.84 -0.17
C LEU A 626 7.31 8.50 1.25
N PRO A 627 6.99 9.26 2.30
CA PRO A 627 7.53 9.01 3.64
C PRO A 627 7.10 7.65 4.22
N THR A 628 6.02 7.07 3.72
CA THR A 628 5.56 5.74 4.13
C THR A 628 6.36 4.59 3.52
N MET A 629 7.24 4.87 2.55
CA MET A 629 8.08 3.88 1.87
C MET A 629 9.57 4.10 2.10
N TYR A 630 10.04 5.34 2.02
CA TYR A 630 11.46 5.68 1.97
C TYR A 630 12.05 6.28 3.26
N SER A 631 11.29 6.34 4.37
CA SER A 631 11.84 6.85 5.63
C SER A 631 12.77 5.84 6.31
N LEU A 632 13.81 6.33 6.97
CA LEU A 632 14.82 5.54 7.67
C LEU A 632 14.23 4.57 8.70
N ASP A 633 13.16 4.94 9.38
CA ASP A 633 12.46 4.10 10.35
C ASP A 633 11.56 3.04 9.72
N ARG A 634 11.55 2.92 8.39
CA ARG A 634 10.79 1.92 7.62
C ARG A 634 11.67 1.05 6.74
N MET A 635 12.75 1.62 6.25
CA MET A 635 13.67 0.95 5.35
C MET A 635 14.63 0.03 6.11
N ILE A 636 15.12 -0.98 5.41
CA ILE A 636 16.22 -1.81 5.87
C ILE A 636 17.41 -1.45 5.00
N LEU A 637 18.12 -0.41 5.40
CA LEU A 637 19.33 0.06 4.76
C LEU A 637 20.34 0.51 5.80
N ASP A 638 21.61 0.57 5.41
CA ASP A 638 22.72 1.06 6.21
C ASP A 638 23.32 2.34 5.64
N LYS A 639 23.20 2.51 4.31
CA LYS A 639 23.59 3.73 3.59
C LYS A 639 22.66 3.96 2.38
N GLU A 640 22.47 5.24 2.03
CA GLU A 640 21.76 5.69 0.84
C GLU A 640 22.63 6.69 0.06
N VAL A 641 22.79 6.45 -1.22
CA VAL A 641 23.50 7.36 -2.13
C VAL A 641 22.57 8.53 -2.48
N ILE A 642 23.07 9.74 -2.40
CA ILE A 642 22.38 10.95 -2.82
C ILE A 642 23.16 11.66 -3.92
N SER A 643 22.42 12.29 -4.83
CA SER A 643 22.96 12.98 -6.01
C SER A 643 22.85 14.50 -5.91
N THR A 644 21.94 14.98 -5.05
CA THR A 644 21.62 16.39 -4.99
C THR A 644 21.63 16.93 -3.56
N ASN A 645 21.95 18.22 -3.43
CA ASN A 645 21.84 18.92 -2.14
C ASN A 645 20.38 18.97 -1.64
N PHE A 646 19.43 19.02 -2.57
CA PHE A 646 18.00 18.93 -2.26
C PHE A 646 17.65 17.60 -1.55
N GLU A 647 18.15 16.47 -2.05
CA GLU A 647 17.89 15.16 -1.42
C GLU A 647 18.40 15.10 0.00
N ARG A 648 19.60 15.63 0.26
CA ARG A 648 20.17 15.65 1.62
C ARG A 648 19.23 16.30 2.60
N GLU A 649 18.80 17.52 2.30
CA GLU A 649 17.92 18.29 3.20
C GLU A 649 16.54 17.62 3.33
N ASN A 650 15.96 17.21 2.21
CA ASN A 650 14.66 16.57 2.18
C ASN A 650 14.63 15.24 2.98
N LEU A 651 15.65 14.39 2.81
CA LEU A 651 15.77 13.13 3.55
C LEU A 651 15.92 13.36 5.06
N LYS A 652 16.64 14.39 5.47
CA LYS A 652 16.82 14.74 6.89
C LYS A 652 15.54 15.31 7.49
N GLU A 653 14.85 16.19 6.80
CA GLU A 653 13.67 16.88 7.31
C GLU A 653 12.40 16.00 7.27
N ASN A 654 12.18 15.31 6.16
CA ASN A 654 10.91 14.64 5.88
C ASN A 654 10.96 13.11 5.98
N TYR A 655 12.16 12.50 5.96
CA TYR A 655 12.36 11.05 5.90
C TYR A 655 13.17 10.47 7.05
N CYS A 656 13.41 11.24 8.10
CA CYS A 656 14.05 10.82 9.35
C CYS A 656 15.53 10.44 9.23
N PHE A 657 16.20 10.73 8.13
CA PHE A 657 17.63 10.44 7.94
C PHE A 657 18.53 11.35 8.77
N ASP A 658 19.77 10.95 8.89
CA ASP A 658 20.90 11.80 9.29
C ASP A 658 22.14 11.45 8.44
N ASP A 659 23.16 12.32 8.47
CA ASP A 659 24.33 12.23 7.59
C ASP A 659 25.08 10.90 7.71
N ARG A 660 24.97 10.19 8.85
CA ARG A 660 25.60 8.87 9.05
C ARG A 660 25.07 7.79 8.10
N PHE A 661 23.92 8.03 7.48
CA PHE A 661 23.27 7.09 6.54
C PHE A 661 23.37 7.55 5.09
N LEU A 662 23.98 8.69 4.80
CA LEU A 662 24.06 9.24 3.45
C LEU A 662 25.48 9.08 2.88
N ILE A 663 25.56 8.80 1.57
CA ILE A 663 26.79 8.81 0.76
C ILE A 663 26.61 9.86 -0.35
N GLU A 664 27.48 10.85 -0.36
CA GLU A 664 27.43 11.97 -1.30
C GLU A 664 28.29 11.69 -2.55
N SER A 665 28.09 10.54 -3.17
CA SER A 665 28.82 10.16 -4.38
C SER A 665 28.07 10.49 -5.68
N GLY A 666 26.78 10.79 -5.60
CA GLY A 666 25.92 10.77 -6.78
C GLY A 666 25.71 9.35 -7.34
N MET A 667 24.81 9.24 -8.29
CA MET A 667 24.49 7.95 -8.93
C MET A 667 25.57 7.51 -9.91
N PRO A 668 26.05 6.26 -9.87
CA PRO A 668 27.11 5.73 -10.78
C PRO A 668 26.85 5.96 -12.26
N ARG A 669 25.60 5.86 -12.70
CA ARG A 669 25.24 6.06 -14.12
C ARG A 669 25.58 7.43 -14.66
N TYR A 670 25.82 8.43 -13.82
CA TYR A 670 26.17 9.79 -14.27
C TYR A 670 27.57 9.86 -14.89
N ASP A 671 28.48 8.94 -14.57
CA ASP A 671 29.78 8.85 -15.23
C ASP A 671 29.68 8.37 -16.69
N HIS A 672 28.56 7.74 -17.05
CA HIS A 672 28.28 7.26 -18.40
C HIS A 672 27.42 8.22 -19.24
N ILE A 673 27.11 9.39 -18.71
CA ILE A 673 26.41 10.46 -19.42
C ILE A 673 27.42 11.40 -20.07
N ASP A 674 27.55 11.35 -21.40
CA ASP A 674 28.41 12.27 -22.13
C ASP A 674 27.78 13.68 -22.21
N LYS A 675 28.27 14.58 -21.36
CA LYS A 675 27.84 15.98 -21.31
C LYS A 675 28.27 16.79 -22.53
N THR A 676 29.22 16.28 -23.32
CA THR A 676 29.75 16.99 -24.50
C THR A 676 28.98 16.63 -25.76
N LYS A 677 28.15 15.62 -25.72
CA LYS A 677 27.36 15.15 -26.85
C LYS A 677 26.33 16.20 -27.24
N GLU A 678 26.45 16.70 -28.48
CA GLU A 678 25.42 17.58 -29.04
C GLU A 678 24.07 16.88 -29.14
N ALA A 679 23.04 17.58 -28.75
CA ALA A 679 21.69 17.09 -28.87
C ALA A 679 21.21 17.12 -30.31
N GLU A 680 20.54 16.08 -30.75
CA GLU A 680 19.89 16.02 -32.03
C GLU A 680 18.56 16.77 -32.02
N LYS A 681 18.02 17.11 -33.20
CA LYS A 681 16.68 17.71 -33.36
C LYS A 681 15.58 16.70 -33.01
N LYS A 682 15.60 16.24 -31.78
CA LYS A 682 14.69 15.24 -31.25
C LYS A 682 14.07 15.67 -29.91
N ILE A 683 12.82 15.34 -29.73
CA ILE A 683 12.02 15.55 -28.52
C ILE A 683 11.64 14.20 -27.95
N LEU A 684 11.97 13.92 -26.70
CA LEU A 684 11.51 12.72 -26.02
C LEU A 684 10.29 13.06 -25.16
N PHE A 685 9.19 12.36 -25.39
CA PHE A 685 8.01 12.42 -24.52
C PHE A 685 7.85 11.09 -23.77
N ALA A 686 8.14 11.09 -22.46
CA ALA A 686 8.10 9.89 -21.62
C ALA A 686 7.30 10.15 -20.33
N PRO A 687 5.97 10.00 -20.35
CA PRO A 687 5.14 10.16 -19.16
C PRO A 687 5.23 8.93 -18.25
N SER A 688 4.99 9.12 -16.96
CA SER A 688 4.82 8.05 -15.99
C SER A 688 3.50 7.31 -16.20
N TRP A 689 3.41 6.10 -15.68
CA TRP A 689 2.19 5.31 -15.76
C TRP A 689 1.15 5.72 -14.72
N ARG A 690 -0.10 5.33 -14.96
CA ARG A 690 -1.24 5.56 -14.07
C ARG A 690 -1.69 4.21 -13.52
N LYS A 691 -1.44 3.97 -12.24
CA LYS A 691 -1.75 2.69 -11.58
C LYS A 691 -3.22 2.30 -11.66
N PHE A 692 -4.12 3.27 -11.72
CA PHE A 692 -5.56 3.03 -11.82
C PHE A 692 -6.03 2.59 -13.21
N LEU A 693 -5.16 2.64 -14.22
CA LEU A 693 -5.45 2.23 -15.60
C LEU A 693 -5.00 0.80 -15.91
N VAL A 694 -4.51 0.06 -14.94
CA VAL A 694 -4.13 -1.35 -15.07
C VAL A 694 -4.74 -2.18 -13.95
N LYS A 695 -4.89 -3.49 -14.18
CA LYS A 695 -5.37 -4.43 -13.17
C LYS A 695 -4.17 -5.14 -12.50
N PRO A 696 -4.16 -5.31 -11.15
CA PRO A 696 -3.11 -6.09 -10.50
C PRO A 696 -3.30 -7.59 -10.77
N ASP A 697 -2.21 -8.27 -11.07
CA ASP A 697 -2.13 -9.73 -11.13
C ASP A 697 -0.89 -10.21 -10.36
N ALA A 698 -0.90 -11.40 -9.83
CA ALA A 698 0.11 -12.13 -9.04
C ALA A 698 1.60 -11.66 -9.10
N GLY A 699 1.84 -10.36 -9.07
CA GLY A 699 3.17 -9.70 -9.17
C GLY A 699 3.42 -8.98 -10.50
N SER A 700 2.43 -8.93 -11.39
CA SER A 700 2.44 -8.23 -12.67
C SER A 700 1.23 -7.30 -12.81
N TRP A 701 1.06 -6.72 -13.99
CA TRP A 701 -0.06 -5.85 -14.34
C TRP A 701 -0.73 -6.35 -15.61
N LEU A 702 -2.05 -6.45 -15.59
CA LEU A 702 -2.88 -6.80 -16.76
C LEU A 702 -3.50 -5.54 -17.36
N PRO A 703 -3.79 -5.54 -18.67
CA PRO A 703 -4.44 -4.43 -19.32
C PRO A 703 -5.88 -4.22 -18.79
N ASN A 704 -6.26 -2.96 -18.74
CA ASN A 704 -7.64 -2.51 -18.51
C ASN A 704 -8.01 -1.55 -19.65
N GLU A 705 -8.10 -2.10 -20.86
CA GLU A 705 -8.19 -1.35 -22.10
C GLU A 705 -9.38 -0.37 -22.12
N LYS A 706 -10.56 -0.82 -21.68
CA LYS A 706 -11.75 0.04 -21.58
C LYS A 706 -11.54 1.25 -20.69
N ALA A 707 -10.93 1.04 -19.50
CA ALA A 707 -10.62 2.14 -18.59
C ALA A 707 -9.54 3.05 -19.17
N PHE A 708 -8.55 2.48 -19.84
CA PHE A 708 -7.46 3.20 -20.47
C PHE A 708 -7.96 4.12 -21.59
N LEU A 709 -8.71 3.60 -22.55
CA LEU A 709 -9.24 4.36 -23.70
C LEU A 709 -10.24 5.45 -23.28
N ASN A 710 -10.98 5.24 -22.20
CA ASN A 710 -11.92 6.23 -21.67
C ASN A 710 -11.28 7.28 -20.75
N SER A 711 -10.02 7.12 -20.36
CA SER A 711 -9.34 8.01 -19.43
C SER A 711 -9.00 9.35 -20.08
N ASP A 712 -9.00 10.41 -19.27
CA ASP A 712 -8.51 11.71 -19.66
C ASP A 712 -7.00 11.67 -20.00
N PHE A 713 -6.25 10.80 -19.34
CA PHE A 713 -4.84 10.56 -19.62
C PHE A 713 -4.65 10.16 -21.09
N TYR A 714 -5.29 9.06 -21.53
CA TYR A 714 -5.17 8.58 -22.92
C TYR A 714 -5.68 9.60 -23.93
N LYS A 715 -6.89 10.15 -23.71
CA LYS A 715 -7.53 11.08 -24.63
C LYS A 715 -6.68 12.34 -24.90
N ASN A 716 -6.11 12.91 -23.84
CA ASN A 716 -5.30 14.13 -23.97
C ASN A 716 -3.92 13.83 -24.57
N ILE A 717 -3.28 12.72 -24.20
CA ILE A 717 -2.02 12.33 -24.84
C ILE A 717 -2.26 12.02 -26.32
N GLN A 718 -3.31 11.28 -26.67
CA GLN A 718 -3.62 10.99 -28.06
C GLN A 718 -3.94 12.28 -28.85
N ALA A 719 -4.68 13.22 -28.27
CA ALA A 719 -4.95 14.51 -28.89
C ALA A 719 -3.66 15.32 -29.12
N PHE A 720 -2.73 15.27 -28.19
CA PHE A 720 -1.41 15.89 -28.37
C PHE A 720 -0.61 15.23 -29.49
N LEU A 721 -0.45 13.92 -29.47
CA LEU A 721 0.34 13.15 -30.47
C LEU A 721 -0.21 13.26 -31.88
N SER A 722 -1.53 13.39 -32.04
CA SER A 722 -2.20 13.53 -33.35
C SER A 722 -2.53 14.96 -33.75
N SER A 723 -2.04 15.97 -33.00
CA SER A 723 -2.31 17.38 -33.27
C SER A 723 -1.75 17.84 -34.63
N PRO A 724 -2.57 18.44 -35.52
CA PRO A 724 -2.09 19.03 -36.73
C PRO A 724 -1.10 20.19 -36.49
N LYS A 725 -1.29 20.94 -35.40
CA LYS A 725 -0.37 22.02 -34.99
C LYS A 725 1.01 21.47 -34.62
N LEU A 726 1.07 20.39 -33.87
CA LEU A 726 2.32 19.71 -33.52
C LEU A 726 3.01 19.19 -34.78
N LYS A 727 2.27 18.48 -35.64
CA LYS A 727 2.81 17.96 -36.90
C LYS A 727 3.43 19.07 -37.73
N LYS A 728 2.71 20.20 -37.94
CA LYS A 728 3.18 21.34 -38.70
C LYS A 728 4.46 21.95 -38.10
N LEU A 729 4.49 22.16 -36.79
CA LEU A 729 5.67 22.67 -36.07
C LEU A 729 6.89 21.77 -36.30
N LEU A 730 6.75 20.47 -36.18
CA LEU A 730 7.85 19.52 -36.34
C LEU A 730 8.34 19.48 -37.81
N GLU A 731 7.44 19.52 -38.80
CA GLU A 731 7.78 19.57 -40.24
C GLU A 731 8.54 20.85 -40.59
N GLU A 732 8.09 21.99 -40.08
CA GLU A 732 8.73 23.31 -40.36
C GLU A 732 10.11 23.44 -39.70
N THR A 733 10.32 22.83 -38.54
CA THR A 733 11.57 22.98 -37.77
C THR A 733 12.56 21.81 -37.98
N GLY A 734 12.11 20.73 -38.59
CA GLY A 734 12.89 19.50 -38.79
C GLY A 734 13.12 18.69 -37.52
N TYR A 735 12.30 18.91 -36.49
CA TYR A 735 12.31 18.08 -35.27
C TYR A 735 11.45 16.82 -35.40
N VAL A 736 11.81 15.80 -34.61
CA VAL A 736 11.03 14.58 -34.48
C VAL A 736 10.68 14.39 -33.00
N LEU A 737 9.45 14.00 -32.72
CA LEU A 737 9.00 13.65 -31.39
C LEU A 737 8.88 12.12 -31.27
N ASP A 738 9.64 11.56 -30.36
CA ASP A 738 9.57 10.15 -29.98
C ASP A 738 8.78 10.00 -28.67
N PHE A 739 7.65 9.30 -28.74
CA PHE A 739 6.81 8.99 -27.58
C PHE A 739 7.24 7.65 -26.98
N LYS A 740 7.66 7.67 -25.71
CA LYS A 740 8.13 6.50 -24.97
C LYS A 740 7.16 6.17 -23.83
N PRO A 741 6.15 5.32 -24.03
CA PRO A 741 5.27 4.88 -22.96
C PRO A 741 6.06 4.22 -21.83
N HIS A 742 5.61 4.40 -20.60
CA HIS A 742 6.22 3.74 -19.44
C HIS A 742 6.20 2.21 -19.60
N PRO A 743 7.22 1.45 -19.13
CA PRO A 743 7.26 -0.01 -19.28
C PRO A 743 6.00 -0.76 -18.86
N ASN A 744 5.31 -0.30 -17.80
CA ASN A 744 4.01 -0.86 -17.38
C ASN A 744 2.84 -0.52 -18.32
N PHE A 745 3.02 0.33 -19.33
CA PHE A 745 2.03 0.71 -20.35
C PHE A 745 2.37 0.20 -21.75
N ARG A 746 3.49 -0.51 -21.92
CA ARG A 746 3.86 -1.12 -23.21
C ARG A 746 2.76 -2.01 -23.80
N MET A 747 1.91 -2.60 -22.97
CA MET A 747 0.74 -3.36 -23.37
C MET A 747 -0.31 -2.54 -24.14
N TYR A 748 -0.18 -1.20 -24.15
CA TYR A 748 -1.06 -0.26 -24.83
C TYR A 748 -0.40 0.45 -26.01
N ASP A 749 0.85 0.09 -26.39
CA ASP A 749 1.59 0.78 -27.46
C ASP A 749 0.77 0.83 -28.76
N ASP A 750 0.10 -0.25 -29.14
CA ASP A 750 -0.72 -0.36 -30.35
C ASP A 750 -1.99 0.50 -30.32
N LEU A 751 -2.40 1.00 -29.17
CA LEU A 751 -3.56 1.87 -29.03
C LEU A 751 -3.25 3.33 -29.38
N PHE A 752 -1.97 3.71 -29.36
CA PHE A 752 -1.56 5.07 -29.69
C PHE A 752 -1.40 5.26 -31.20
N LYS A 753 -2.10 6.22 -31.75
CA LYS A 753 -2.04 6.56 -33.16
C LYS A 753 -1.06 7.70 -33.38
N VAL A 754 0.02 7.42 -34.09
CA VAL A 754 1.07 8.38 -34.48
C VAL A 754 1.24 8.37 -35.99
N ASN A 755 1.85 9.43 -36.58
CA ASN A 755 2.06 9.52 -38.03
C ASN A 755 3.29 8.71 -38.53
N GLY A 756 4.12 8.22 -37.62
CA GLY A 756 5.30 7.40 -37.91
C GLY A 756 6.49 8.14 -38.56
N THR A 757 6.34 9.40 -38.86
CA THR A 757 7.38 10.23 -39.46
C THR A 757 7.93 11.28 -38.49
N THR A 758 7.15 12.29 -38.17
CA THR A 758 7.52 13.35 -37.23
C THR A 758 7.11 13.06 -35.81
N VAL A 759 6.09 12.23 -35.57
CA VAL A 759 5.69 11.70 -34.27
C VAL A 759 5.73 10.18 -34.34
N ARG A 760 6.52 9.55 -33.50
CA ARG A 760 6.80 8.10 -33.54
C ARG A 760 6.66 7.49 -32.13
N ILE A 761 6.38 6.20 -32.05
CA ILE A 761 6.60 5.42 -30.82
C ILE A 761 8.10 5.12 -30.74
N ALA A 762 8.70 5.45 -29.59
CA ALA A 762 10.13 5.24 -29.38
C ALA A 762 10.51 3.75 -29.31
N ASP A 763 11.62 3.39 -29.95
CA ASP A 763 12.17 2.04 -29.81
C ASP A 763 12.60 1.75 -28.37
N LYS A 764 12.73 0.46 -28.03
CA LYS A 764 13.17 0.03 -26.69
C LYS A 764 14.61 0.45 -26.36
N THR A 765 15.44 0.68 -27.40
CA THR A 765 16.89 0.91 -27.31
C THR A 765 17.27 2.33 -27.74
N VAL A 766 16.44 3.33 -27.50
CA VAL A 766 16.80 4.73 -27.83
C VAL A 766 17.93 5.22 -26.93
N ASP A 767 18.84 5.99 -27.50
CA ASP A 767 19.79 6.78 -26.75
C ASP A 767 19.08 8.05 -26.22
N GLU A 768 18.64 7.98 -24.98
CA GLU A 768 17.83 9.00 -24.33
C GLU A 768 18.55 10.33 -24.19
N PHE A 769 19.89 10.31 -24.20
CA PHE A 769 20.71 11.51 -24.09
C PHE A 769 21.03 12.17 -25.44
N SER A 770 20.48 11.66 -26.55
CA SER A 770 20.54 12.33 -27.85
C SER A 770 19.45 13.42 -28.02
N TYR A 771 18.44 13.45 -27.18
CA TYR A 771 17.30 14.35 -27.28
C TYR A 771 17.60 15.76 -26.76
N SER A 772 17.09 16.78 -27.48
CA SER A 772 17.28 18.20 -27.11
C SER A 772 16.22 18.72 -26.15
N ILE A 773 15.03 18.13 -26.13
CA ILE A 773 13.91 18.49 -25.22
C ILE A 773 13.35 17.23 -24.59
N PHE A 774 13.05 17.29 -23.31
CA PHE A 774 12.37 16.24 -22.58
C PHE A 774 10.99 16.69 -22.11
N ILE A 775 9.95 15.91 -22.48
CA ILE A 775 8.59 16.12 -22.02
C ILE A 775 8.23 14.98 -21.08
N THR A 776 7.76 15.30 -19.92
CA THR A 776 7.34 14.31 -18.93
C THR A 776 6.20 14.86 -18.06
N ASP A 777 5.82 14.09 -17.05
CA ASP A 777 4.85 14.49 -16.02
C ASP A 777 5.54 14.61 -14.64
N PHE A 778 5.51 13.58 -13.83
CA PHE A 778 6.16 13.50 -12.51
C PHE A 778 7.25 12.40 -12.45
N SER A 779 7.83 12.04 -13.58
CA SER A 779 8.90 11.04 -13.63
C SER A 779 10.21 11.58 -13.06
N SER A 780 10.87 10.79 -12.19
CA SER A 780 12.21 11.12 -11.70
C SER A 780 13.29 11.15 -12.79
N PHE A 781 13.00 10.60 -13.96
CA PHE A 781 13.89 10.66 -15.13
C PHE A 781 14.15 12.09 -15.60
N VAL A 782 13.32 13.05 -15.21
CA VAL A 782 13.55 14.47 -15.45
C VAL A 782 14.91 14.95 -14.94
N PHE A 783 15.42 14.38 -13.84
CA PHE A 783 16.69 14.79 -13.25
C PHE A 783 17.91 14.45 -14.11
N ASP A 784 17.82 13.44 -14.96
CA ASP A 784 18.90 13.09 -15.88
C ASP A 784 19.05 14.16 -16.99
N PHE A 785 17.94 14.76 -17.46
CA PHE A 785 17.96 15.91 -18.37
C PHE A 785 18.39 17.21 -17.67
N ILE A 786 17.99 17.40 -16.42
CA ILE A 786 18.44 18.52 -15.58
C ILE A 786 19.97 18.43 -15.35
N TYR A 787 20.50 17.22 -15.17
CA TYR A 787 21.95 17.00 -15.07
C TYR A 787 22.70 17.42 -16.34
N LEU A 788 22.10 17.26 -17.49
CA LEU A 788 22.59 17.74 -18.79
C LEU A 788 22.29 19.21 -19.05
N LYS A 789 21.59 19.89 -18.16
CA LYS A 789 21.09 21.28 -18.35
C LYS A 789 20.24 21.45 -19.60
N ARG A 790 19.51 20.42 -20.01
CA ARG A 790 18.59 20.45 -21.15
C ARG A 790 17.20 20.89 -20.73
N PRO A 791 16.42 21.51 -21.63
CA PRO A 791 15.08 21.96 -21.34
C PRO A 791 14.15 20.79 -21.07
N VAL A 792 13.33 20.95 -20.05
CA VAL A 792 12.27 20.02 -19.68
C VAL A 792 10.91 20.72 -19.73
N LEU A 793 9.88 19.98 -20.09
CA LEU A 793 8.49 20.44 -20.12
C LEU A 793 7.65 19.44 -19.33
N TYR A 794 6.85 19.92 -18.40
CA TYR A 794 5.90 19.08 -17.66
C TYR A 794 4.54 19.12 -18.34
N PHE A 795 4.07 17.97 -18.83
CA PHE A 795 2.74 17.84 -19.44
C PHE A 795 1.83 16.99 -18.57
N MET A 796 0.89 17.63 -17.89
CA MET A 796 0.01 17.03 -16.85
C MET A 796 -1.47 17.25 -17.15
N PRO A 797 -2.03 16.64 -18.21
CA PRO A 797 -3.42 16.86 -18.60
C PRO A 797 -4.44 16.29 -17.60
N ASP A 798 -4.02 15.39 -16.72
CA ASP A 798 -4.83 14.78 -15.66
C ASP A 798 -4.38 15.22 -14.24
N MET A 799 -3.92 16.46 -14.11
CA MET A 799 -3.44 17.03 -12.83
C MET A 799 -4.47 16.90 -11.70
N ASN A 800 -5.76 17.04 -12.00
CA ASN A 800 -6.84 16.88 -11.03
C ASN A 800 -6.89 15.44 -10.44
N LEU A 801 -6.65 14.42 -11.27
CA LEU A 801 -6.60 13.02 -10.83
C LEU A 801 -5.33 12.72 -10.03
N PHE A 802 -4.21 13.35 -10.38
CA PHE A 802 -2.99 13.28 -9.61
C PHE A 802 -3.20 13.87 -8.21
N LYS A 803 -3.72 15.11 -8.12
CA LYS A 803 -4.04 15.77 -6.85
C LYS A 803 -5.07 14.98 -6.02
N ALA A 804 -5.98 14.27 -6.66
CA ALA A 804 -6.93 13.39 -6.00
C ALA A 804 -6.31 12.12 -5.42
N GLY A 805 -5.02 11.86 -5.66
CA GLY A 805 -4.30 10.71 -5.10
C GLY A 805 -4.62 9.37 -5.75
N LEU A 806 -5.09 9.36 -7.00
CA LEU A 806 -5.39 8.13 -7.73
C LEU A 806 -4.15 7.37 -8.18
N ASN A 807 -2.98 8.01 -8.12
CA ASN A 807 -1.68 7.43 -8.44
C ASN A 807 -0.96 6.86 -7.21
N HIS A 808 0.24 6.34 -7.38
CA HIS A 808 1.14 5.97 -6.27
C HIS A 808 1.50 7.16 -5.40
N TYR A 809 1.77 8.29 -6.07
CA TYR A 809 2.16 9.54 -5.46
C TYR A 809 0.91 10.40 -5.25
N ARG A 810 0.98 11.28 -4.26
CA ARG A 810 -0.10 12.20 -3.89
C ARG A 810 0.36 13.64 -3.93
N SER A 811 1.66 13.82 -3.83
CA SER A 811 2.37 15.09 -3.90
C SER A 811 3.80 14.84 -4.33
N LEU A 812 4.49 15.93 -4.68
CA LEU A 812 5.92 15.92 -4.99
C LEU A 812 6.65 16.74 -3.93
N ASP A 813 7.86 16.28 -3.57
CA ASP A 813 8.77 17.03 -2.71
C ASP A 813 9.33 18.25 -3.44
N VAL A 814 9.44 18.18 -4.79
CA VAL A 814 9.64 19.33 -5.67
C VAL A 814 8.32 19.60 -6.39
N PRO A 815 7.50 20.55 -5.92
CA PRO A 815 6.21 20.84 -6.53
C PRO A 815 6.38 21.51 -7.90
N PHE A 816 5.37 21.39 -8.78
CA PHE A 816 5.44 21.89 -10.16
C PHE A 816 5.66 23.41 -10.29
N ASP A 817 5.20 24.19 -9.33
CA ASP A 817 5.43 25.65 -9.28
C ASP A 817 6.89 26.00 -8.93
N ASN A 818 7.64 25.05 -8.37
CA ASN A 818 9.09 25.15 -8.14
C ASN A 818 9.92 24.21 -9.02
N ALA A 819 9.35 23.66 -10.09
CA ALA A 819 10.02 22.73 -11.00
C ALA A 819 11.04 23.40 -11.91
N TYR A 820 11.63 22.63 -12.80
CA TYR A 820 12.77 23.02 -13.65
C TYR A 820 12.37 23.27 -15.10
N GLY A 821 11.11 23.49 -15.38
CA GLY A 821 10.54 23.77 -16.70
C GLY A 821 9.09 24.20 -16.61
N GLU A 822 8.50 24.59 -17.72
CA GLU A 822 7.10 25.01 -17.80
C GLU A 822 6.14 23.84 -17.55
N LEU A 823 4.95 24.14 -17.03
CA LEU A 823 3.86 23.20 -16.79
C LEU A 823 2.72 23.46 -17.80
N ALA A 824 2.46 22.49 -18.64
CA ALA A 824 1.33 22.47 -19.57
C ALA A 824 0.22 21.53 -19.06
N LEU A 825 -0.99 22.05 -18.95
CA LEU A 825 -2.18 21.25 -18.56
C LEU A 825 -3.03 20.86 -19.79
N THR A 826 -2.71 21.42 -20.97
CA THR A 826 -3.42 21.15 -22.22
C THR A 826 -2.44 20.87 -23.35
N ALA A 827 -2.89 20.16 -24.39
CA ALA A 827 -2.10 19.87 -25.57
C ALA A 827 -1.66 21.16 -26.32
N ASP A 828 -2.53 22.15 -26.44
CA ASP A 828 -2.19 23.42 -27.11
C ASP A 828 -1.08 24.14 -26.35
N LYS A 829 -1.15 24.26 -25.04
CA LYS A 829 -0.09 24.89 -24.23
C LYS A 829 1.22 24.12 -24.33
N ALA A 830 1.21 22.80 -24.32
CA ALA A 830 2.42 21.99 -24.52
C ALA A 830 3.08 22.27 -25.88
N ILE A 831 2.29 22.40 -26.94
CA ILE A 831 2.79 22.71 -28.30
C ILE A 831 3.38 24.13 -28.36
N GLU A 832 2.73 25.09 -27.72
CA GLU A 832 3.25 26.47 -27.63
C GLU A 832 4.60 26.51 -26.89
N ASP A 833 4.73 25.80 -25.80
CA ASP A 833 5.97 25.74 -25.03
C ASP A 833 7.10 25.02 -25.80
N ILE A 834 6.77 23.92 -26.51
CA ILE A 834 7.73 23.27 -27.42
C ILE A 834 8.20 24.26 -28.51
N ALA A 835 7.28 25.02 -29.13
CA ALA A 835 7.63 25.99 -30.15
C ALA A 835 8.55 27.06 -29.58
N ALA A 836 8.26 27.59 -28.41
CA ALA A 836 9.12 28.55 -27.72
C ALA A 836 10.53 28.01 -27.45
N LEU A 837 10.64 26.76 -26.97
CA LEU A 837 11.92 26.09 -26.72
C LEU A 837 12.71 25.90 -28.01
N ILE A 838 12.08 25.44 -29.08
CA ILE A 838 12.74 25.27 -30.40
C ILE A 838 13.23 26.62 -30.93
N HIS A 839 12.41 27.68 -30.87
CA HIS A 839 12.79 29.02 -31.33
C HIS A 839 13.94 29.63 -30.51
N ASN A 840 14.08 29.21 -29.23
CA ASN A 840 15.19 29.60 -28.36
C ASN A 840 16.38 28.60 -28.45
N ASN A 841 16.53 27.88 -29.56
CA ASN A 841 17.60 26.90 -29.79
C ASN A 841 17.72 25.83 -28.68
N CYS A 842 16.61 25.44 -28.11
CA CYS A 842 16.52 24.49 -27.00
C CYS A 842 17.38 24.88 -25.79
N VAL A 843 17.52 26.16 -25.51
CA VAL A 843 18.15 26.66 -24.28
C VAL A 843 17.04 26.91 -23.26
N PRO A 844 17.12 26.36 -22.04
CA PRO A 844 16.15 26.65 -21.00
C PRO A 844 16.16 28.15 -20.65
N GLU A 845 15.02 28.66 -20.18
CA GLU A 845 14.98 30.04 -19.65
C GLU A 845 15.94 30.18 -18.45
N GLN A 846 16.53 31.36 -18.29
CA GLN A 846 17.54 31.62 -17.26
C GLN A 846 17.05 31.26 -15.84
N LYS A 847 15.80 31.49 -15.51
CA LYS A 847 15.20 31.12 -14.22
C LYS A 847 15.33 29.62 -13.92
N TYR A 848 15.27 28.74 -14.94
CA TYR A 848 15.45 27.31 -14.80
C TYR A 848 16.93 26.91 -14.76
N VAL A 849 17.77 27.56 -15.57
CA VAL A 849 19.23 27.37 -15.55
C VAL A 849 19.77 27.68 -14.15
N ASP A 850 19.31 28.76 -13.54
CA ASP A 850 19.73 29.17 -12.19
C ASP A 850 19.33 28.10 -11.14
N LYS A 851 18.13 27.51 -11.25
CA LYS A 851 17.70 26.40 -10.40
C LYS A 851 18.49 25.11 -10.63
N MET A 852 18.89 24.82 -11.86
CA MET A 852 19.71 23.64 -12.20
C MET A 852 21.15 23.76 -11.71
N ASN A 853 21.69 25.01 -11.67
CA ASN A 853 23.04 25.27 -11.21
C ASN A 853 23.15 24.99 -9.70
N GLY A 854 24.14 24.16 -9.30
CA GLY A 854 24.39 23.81 -7.90
C GLY A 854 23.37 22.83 -7.31
N LEU A 855 22.45 22.29 -8.11
CA LEU A 855 21.52 21.26 -7.66
C LEU A 855 22.26 19.97 -7.31
N PHE A 856 23.11 19.49 -8.21
CA PHE A 856 23.86 18.26 -8.05
C PHE A 856 25.12 18.46 -7.19
N ILE A 857 25.46 17.44 -6.44
CA ILE A 857 26.71 17.38 -5.67
C ILE A 857 27.87 17.37 -6.67
N ASP A 858 28.91 18.17 -6.40
CA ASP A 858 30.08 18.27 -7.27
C ASP A 858 31.02 17.08 -7.06
N VAL A 859 30.84 16.06 -7.86
CA VAL A 859 31.62 14.81 -7.87
C VAL A 859 32.17 14.61 -9.29
N LYS A 860 33.47 14.35 -9.40
CA LYS A 860 34.12 14.14 -10.71
C LYS A 860 33.96 12.74 -11.24
N ASP A 861 34.01 11.76 -10.37
CA ASP A 861 33.92 10.33 -10.67
C ASP A 861 33.04 9.67 -9.62
N HIS A 862 31.79 9.43 -10.00
CA HIS A 862 30.74 8.93 -9.12
C HIS A 862 30.99 7.50 -8.68
N GLU A 863 31.46 6.66 -9.61
CA GLU A 863 31.79 5.24 -9.35
C GLU A 863 32.95 5.12 -8.37
N GLU A 864 34.03 5.88 -8.58
CA GLU A 864 35.19 5.87 -7.71
C GLU A 864 34.91 6.49 -6.35
N ALA A 865 34.10 7.57 -6.29
CA ALA A 865 33.69 8.19 -5.03
C ALA A 865 32.85 7.23 -4.18
N LEU A 866 31.93 6.50 -4.80
CA LEU A 866 31.13 5.50 -4.13
C LEU A 866 32.02 4.33 -3.66
N TYR A 867 32.89 3.80 -4.52
CA TYR A 867 33.81 2.74 -4.15
C TYR A 867 34.66 3.12 -2.92
N ASN A 868 35.24 4.30 -2.93
CA ASN A 868 36.05 4.80 -1.82
C ASN A 868 35.26 4.93 -0.52
N SER A 869 33.99 5.39 -0.61
CA SER A 869 33.09 5.47 0.55
C SER A 869 32.77 4.07 1.11
N LEU A 870 32.56 3.10 0.24
CA LEU A 870 32.28 1.72 0.64
C LEU A 870 33.50 1.02 1.28
N MET A 871 34.70 1.39 0.88
CA MET A 871 35.95 0.86 1.45
C MET A 871 36.32 1.54 2.79
N GLN A 872 35.97 2.83 2.98
CA GLN A 872 36.21 3.56 4.25
C GLN A 872 35.33 3.07 5.39
N ASP A 873 34.15 2.55 5.11
CA ASP A 873 33.28 1.95 6.12
C ASP A 873 33.79 0.56 6.59
N GLU A 874 34.92 0.05 6.09
CA GLU A 874 35.63 -1.17 6.50
C GLU A 874 36.75 -0.88 7.49
#